data_46830e6503c17507918b0fb3324eb1f2
#
_entry.id   46830e6503c17507918b0fb3324eb1f2
#
_cell.length_a   1.000
_cell.length_b   1.000
_cell.length_c   1.000
_cell.angle_alpha   90.00
_cell.angle_beta   90.00
_cell.angle_gamma   90.00
#
_symmetry.space_group_name_H-M   'P 1'
#
loop_
_entity.id
_entity.type
_entity.pdbx_description
1 polymer ?
#
loop_
_entity_poly.entity_id
_entity_poly.type
_entity_poly.pdbx_seq_one_letter_code
_entity_poly.pdbx_strand_id
1 'polypeptide(L)'
;RSRAIYEKALGADHPKVATNLNNQAELYREQGKYTEALPLHEQSLAIREKALGADHSDVASSLNNMASLYHEQGKYTEALPLYQRSRAIYEKALGADHPKVALSLNNLSVLYLAQGNTTSAIEYLTQAMEVEETTLTTFLATGSESQKQASMSYLSGTTHRTISLHLQDAPTNPDAANLALTTILRRKGRILDSTINSLQTIRDNLTPENEKLLDDLATTRTQLAALIYNKPENIAPEQYRQQVATLKGKAEKLEVDLSLVSAAFAQTTKPVTIERIQELIPANAALVEIIQYKPFNAKADKFKQPHYAAYILHSIGAPQWLALGAAEPINNTINEFRNNLSQPNSSIQEVARTLEQQVMEPIRQKLGNAKHILLSPDSQLNLIPFAALVDENNQYLIENYNITYLTTGRDLIKLKIDFPSKQPPVLVANPEYDTPGNPNSARLVANNKRGNKKPTRDLGSFLFAPENLSFGALQGTKAEVEAIAPMLSKVTLLTESNATENAIKQVNAPEILHIATHGFFLEDLKEVAPPTLGGGFNTSLPQAPSNKLENPLLRSGIALAGFNPRESGDEDGVMTALEIANLSLGGTKLVVLSACDTGVGDINVGEGVYGLRRALSLAGSESQVISLWQVDDFATKDLMVKYYQRVLNNEGRSEALRQTQLEILATEEYQHPYYWASFIPSGDWREMGIEN
;
A
#
# COMPACT_ATOMS: atom_id res chain seq x y z
N ARG A 1 -7.30 43.07 4.36
CA ARG A 1 -7.12 43.75 3.04
C ARG A 1 -8.08 43.17 1.99
N SER A 2 -8.18 41.84 1.81
CA SER A 2 -9.09 41.19 0.85
C SER A 2 -10.55 41.57 1.09
N ARG A 3 -11.05 41.50 2.34
CA ARG A 3 -12.42 41.89 2.75
C ARG A 3 -12.74 43.31 2.29
N ALA A 4 -11.91 44.32 2.64
CA ALA A 4 -12.16 45.71 2.30
C ALA A 4 -12.22 45.96 0.77
N ILE A 5 -11.47 45.21 0.00
CA ILE A 5 -11.49 45.25 -1.48
C ILE A 5 -12.86 44.76 -2.00
N TYR A 6 -13.33 43.61 -1.49
CA TYR A 6 -14.62 43.05 -1.92
C TYR A 6 -15.81 43.91 -1.43
N GLU A 7 -15.77 44.40 -0.21
CA GLU A 7 -16.83 45.33 0.28
C GLU A 7 -16.95 46.59 -0.59
N LYS A 8 -15.80 47.16 -0.99
CA LYS A 8 -15.78 48.36 -1.88
C LYS A 8 -16.21 48.03 -3.30
N ALA A 9 -15.84 46.87 -3.82
CA ALA A 9 -16.07 46.50 -5.22
C ALA A 9 -17.46 45.88 -5.48
N LEU A 10 -18.02 45.13 -4.50
CA LEU A 10 -19.18 44.29 -4.67
C LEU A 10 -20.33 44.65 -3.67
N GLY A 11 -20.04 45.49 -2.70
CA GLY A 11 -20.97 45.80 -1.59
C GLY A 11 -20.81 44.86 -0.39
N ALA A 12 -21.22 45.31 0.79
CA ALA A 12 -21.05 44.59 2.05
C ALA A 12 -21.84 43.28 2.15
N ASP A 13 -22.99 43.20 1.44
CA ASP A 13 -23.87 42.02 1.45
C ASP A 13 -23.52 40.97 0.37
N HIS A 14 -22.37 41.07 -0.28
CA HIS A 14 -22.01 40.14 -1.34
C HIS A 14 -21.44 38.81 -0.78
N PRO A 15 -21.78 37.62 -1.35
CA PRO A 15 -21.34 36.32 -0.85
C PRO A 15 -19.82 36.16 -0.71
N LYS A 16 -19.02 36.84 -1.54
CA LYS A 16 -17.54 36.86 -1.40
C LYS A 16 -17.08 37.56 -0.12
N VAL A 17 -17.84 38.55 0.38
CA VAL A 17 -17.56 39.18 1.68
C VAL A 17 -17.85 38.19 2.80
N ALA A 18 -18.95 37.45 2.73
CA ALA A 18 -19.27 36.38 3.67
C ALA A 18 -18.18 35.29 3.71
N THR A 19 -17.66 34.92 2.56
CA THR A 19 -16.52 33.94 2.51
C THR A 19 -15.28 34.48 3.24
N ASN A 20 -14.92 35.75 3.06
CA ASN A 20 -13.81 36.36 3.77
C ASN A 20 -14.04 36.46 5.29
N LEU A 21 -15.28 36.83 5.71
CA LEU A 21 -15.66 36.84 7.12
C LEU A 21 -15.53 35.46 7.74
N ASN A 22 -16.04 34.42 7.07
CA ASN A 22 -15.92 33.04 7.51
C ASN A 22 -14.47 32.61 7.65
N ASN A 23 -13.61 32.88 6.66
CA ASN A 23 -12.20 32.53 6.72
C ASN A 23 -11.45 33.28 7.84
N GLN A 24 -11.83 34.52 8.11
CA GLN A 24 -11.27 35.27 9.22
C GLN A 24 -11.75 34.72 10.57
N ALA A 25 -13.00 34.27 10.66
CA ALA A 25 -13.55 33.61 11.86
C ALA A 25 -12.80 32.29 12.14
N GLU A 26 -12.56 31.47 11.10
CA GLU A 26 -11.78 30.24 11.23
C GLU A 26 -10.36 30.51 11.75
N LEU A 27 -9.69 31.55 11.24
CA LEU A 27 -8.36 31.93 11.73
C LEU A 27 -8.40 32.32 13.22
N TYR A 28 -9.42 33.03 13.67
CA TYR A 28 -9.60 33.35 15.10
C TYR A 28 -9.93 32.09 15.93
N ARG A 29 -10.73 31.18 15.40
CA ARG A 29 -11.04 29.88 16.02
C ARG A 29 -9.77 29.07 16.26
N GLU A 30 -8.91 28.93 15.23
CA GLU A 30 -7.61 28.24 15.33
C GLU A 30 -6.67 28.88 16.38
N GLN A 31 -6.78 30.18 16.60
CA GLN A 31 -6.05 30.91 17.64
C GLN A 31 -6.69 30.81 19.05
N GLY A 32 -7.83 30.11 19.18
CA GLY A 32 -8.62 30.07 20.43
C GLY A 32 -9.37 31.34 20.77
N LYS A 33 -9.45 32.32 19.86
CA LYS A 33 -10.13 33.59 20.00
C LYS A 33 -11.60 33.47 19.62
N TYR A 34 -12.34 32.70 20.40
CA TYR A 34 -13.74 32.34 20.08
C TYR A 34 -14.67 33.53 20.14
N THR A 35 -14.41 34.53 21.01
CA THR A 35 -15.20 35.73 21.17
C THR A 35 -15.15 36.64 19.93
N GLU A 36 -14.01 36.65 19.25
CA GLU A 36 -13.82 37.40 18.01
C GLU A 36 -14.31 36.61 16.78
N ALA A 37 -14.28 35.26 16.81
CA ALA A 37 -14.71 34.40 15.72
C ALA A 37 -16.23 34.39 15.55
N LEU A 38 -16.99 34.29 16.65
CA LEU A 38 -18.45 34.13 16.62
C LEU A 38 -19.17 35.20 15.82
N PRO A 39 -18.99 36.54 16.09
CA PRO A 39 -19.68 37.58 15.34
C PRO A 39 -19.35 37.59 13.84
N LEU A 40 -18.21 37.13 13.45
CA LEU A 40 -17.81 37.00 12.03
C LEU A 40 -18.56 35.85 11.33
N HIS A 41 -18.74 34.72 12.03
CA HIS A 41 -19.55 33.61 11.53
C HIS A 41 -21.02 34.03 11.41
N GLU A 42 -21.59 34.75 12.41
CA GLU A 42 -22.96 35.26 12.37
C GLU A 42 -23.18 36.21 11.21
N GLN A 43 -22.26 37.17 10.98
CA GLN A 43 -22.31 38.08 9.84
C GLN A 43 -22.22 37.32 8.50
N SER A 44 -21.31 36.34 8.40
CA SER A 44 -21.19 35.51 7.21
C SER A 44 -22.50 34.77 6.91
N LEU A 45 -23.10 34.15 7.93
CA LEU A 45 -24.37 33.45 7.83
C LEU A 45 -25.47 34.34 7.34
N ALA A 46 -25.65 35.52 7.99
CA ALA A 46 -26.71 36.49 7.64
C ALA A 46 -26.58 36.97 6.17
N ILE A 47 -25.36 37.27 5.72
CA ILE A 47 -25.12 37.68 4.32
C ILE A 47 -25.50 36.55 3.37
N ARG A 48 -25.08 35.30 3.67
CA ARG A 48 -25.37 34.14 2.80
C ARG A 48 -26.87 33.82 2.77
N GLU A 49 -27.57 33.84 3.89
CA GLU A 49 -29.03 33.64 3.95
C GLU A 49 -29.77 34.67 3.12
N LYS A 50 -29.38 35.98 3.25
CA LYS A 50 -29.99 37.09 2.51
C LYS A 50 -29.73 36.99 1.00
N ALA A 51 -28.50 36.66 0.60
CA ALA A 51 -28.06 36.71 -0.80
C ALA A 51 -28.37 35.43 -1.60
N LEU A 52 -28.36 34.26 -0.93
CA LEU A 52 -28.42 32.95 -1.60
C LEU A 52 -29.69 32.17 -1.19
N GLY A 53 -30.40 32.59 -0.14
CA GLY A 53 -31.51 31.85 0.45
C GLY A 53 -31.08 30.85 1.52
N ALA A 54 -32.00 30.51 2.42
CA ALA A 54 -31.76 29.74 3.63
C ALA A 54 -31.35 28.26 3.37
N ASP A 55 -31.67 27.73 2.19
CA ASP A 55 -31.38 26.33 1.80
C ASP A 55 -30.12 26.19 0.91
N HIS A 56 -29.31 27.23 0.75
CA HIS A 56 -28.13 27.18 -0.07
C HIS A 56 -26.98 26.45 0.65
N SER A 57 -26.19 25.65 -0.10
CA SER A 57 -25.07 24.86 0.46
C SER A 57 -24.00 25.68 1.21
N ASP A 58 -23.83 26.96 0.87
CA ASP A 58 -22.94 27.88 1.59
C ASP A 58 -23.49 28.29 2.94
N VAL A 59 -24.84 28.37 3.10
CA VAL A 59 -25.48 28.58 4.41
C VAL A 59 -25.16 27.38 5.32
N ALA A 60 -25.30 26.17 4.80
CA ALA A 60 -24.91 24.93 5.52
C ALA A 60 -23.46 24.98 5.96
N SER A 61 -22.55 25.47 5.11
CA SER A 61 -21.13 25.61 5.47
C SER A 61 -20.90 26.58 6.62
N SER A 62 -21.60 27.73 6.64
CA SER A 62 -21.53 28.69 7.75
C SER A 62 -22.08 28.11 9.06
N LEU A 63 -23.21 27.38 8.99
CA LEU A 63 -23.81 26.71 10.15
C LEU A 63 -22.88 25.64 10.72
N ASN A 64 -22.23 24.84 9.84
CA ASN A 64 -21.29 23.84 10.25
C ASN A 64 -20.08 24.43 10.99
N ASN A 65 -19.50 25.50 10.47
CA ASN A 65 -18.35 26.17 11.09
C ASN A 65 -18.71 26.83 12.42
N MET A 66 -19.89 27.41 12.51
CA MET A 66 -20.39 27.98 13.76
C MET A 66 -20.66 26.87 14.80
N ALA A 67 -21.18 25.73 14.37
CA ALA A 67 -21.37 24.57 15.24
C ALA A 67 -20.00 24.02 15.75
N SER A 68 -18.97 23.97 14.91
CA SER A 68 -17.62 23.61 15.33
C SER A 68 -17.03 24.54 16.36
N LEU A 69 -17.26 25.84 16.20
CA LEU A 69 -16.88 26.88 17.21
C LEU A 69 -17.55 26.63 18.57
N TYR A 70 -18.85 26.31 18.59
CA TYR A 70 -19.55 25.96 19.83
C TYR A 70 -19.09 24.65 20.42
N HIS A 71 -18.82 23.64 19.58
CA HIS A 71 -18.29 22.37 20.02
C HIS A 71 -16.94 22.53 20.77
N GLU A 72 -15.99 23.29 20.20
CA GLU A 72 -14.70 23.56 20.83
C GLU A 72 -14.79 24.33 22.14
N GLN A 73 -15.87 25.14 22.30
CA GLN A 73 -16.19 25.81 23.58
C GLN A 73 -16.86 24.87 24.59
N GLY A 74 -17.16 23.61 24.24
CA GLY A 74 -17.94 22.69 25.06
C GLY A 74 -19.45 23.01 25.10
N LYS A 75 -19.92 23.89 24.26
CA LYS A 75 -21.33 24.29 24.15
C LYS A 75 -22.10 23.39 23.21
N TYR A 76 -22.22 22.13 23.60
CA TYR A 76 -22.76 21.05 22.73
C TYR A 76 -24.25 21.24 22.45
N THR A 77 -25.00 21.85 23.37
CA THR A 77 -26.46 22.15 23.22
C THR A 77 -26.70 23.14 22.10
N GLU A 78 -25.82 24.12 21.96
CA GLU A 78 -25.87 25.14 20.90
C GLU A 78 -25.35 24.61 19.56
N ALA A 79 -24.37 23.74 19.58
CA ALA A 79 -23.77 23.15 18.38
C ALA A 79 -24.72 22.18 17.66
N LEU A 80 -25.47 21.35 18.41
CA LEU A 80 -26.29 20.26 17.84
C LEU A 80 -27.33 20.78 16.80
N PRO A 81 -28.18 21.75 17.06
CA PRO A 81 -29.18 22.22 16.10
C PRO A 81 -28.53 22.80 14.83
N LEU A 82 -27.37 23.41 14.95
CA LEU A 82 -26.64 23.97 13.81
C LEU A 82 -26.08 22.86 12.88
N TYR A 83 -25.47 21.81 13.45
CA TYR A 83 -25.03 20.65 12.66
C TYR A 83 -26.20 19.93 12.00
N GLN A 84 -27.35 19.76 12.72
CA GLN A 84 -28.53 19.12 12.16
C GLN A 84 -29.11 19.94 11.01
N ARG A 85 -29.21 21.25 11.16
CA ARG A 85 -29.68 22.16 10.10
C ARG A 85 -28.71 22.14 8.90
N SER A 86 -27.42 22.21 9.16
CA SER A 86 -26.38 22.11 8.11
C SER A 86 -26.54 20.82 7.29
N ARG A 87 -26.67 19.66 7.97
CA ARG A 87 -26.91 18.37 7.34
C ARG A 87 -28.15 18.40 6.45
N ALA A 88 -29.29 18.85 6.99
CA ALA A 88 -30.57 18.88 6.25
C ALA A 88 -30.50 19.74 4.99
N ILE A 89 -29.78 20.87 5.05
CA ILE A 89 -29.54 21.71 3.88
C ILE A 89 -28.64 21.01 2.86
N TYR A 90 -27.54 20.35 3.29
CA TYR A 90 -26.67 19.63 2.37
C TYR A 90 -27.41 18.45 1.70
N GLU A 91 -28.21 17.69 2.44
CA GLU A 91 -29.02 16.60 1.88
C GLU A 91 -30.02 17.11 0.83
N LYS A 92 -30.69 18.25 1.12
CA LYS A 92 -31.65 18.86 0.20
C LYS A 92 -30.99 19.45 -1.05
N ALA A 93 -29.86 20.13 -0.88
CA ALA A 93 -29.21 20.89 -1.96
C ALA A 93 -28.30 20.05 -2.84
N LEU A 94 -27.68 19.01 -2.30
CA LEU A 94 -26.59 18.25 -2.96
C LEU A 94 -26.89 16.76 -3.12
N GLY A 95 -27.94 16.27 -2.45
CA GLY A 95 -28.27 14.84 -2.37
C GLY A 95 -27.64 14.13 -1.15
N ALA A 96 -28.26 13.02 -0.73
CA ALA A 96 -27.88 12.29 0.49
C ALA A 96 -26.48 11.68 0.41
N ASP A 97 -26.01 11.30 -0.78
CA ASP A 97 -24.69 10.66 -1.00
C ASP A 97 -23.55 11.65 -1.23
N HIS A 98 -23.80 12.96 -1.01
CA HIS A 98 -22.77 13.96 -1.27
C HIS A 98 -21.72 14.00 -0.12
N PRO A 99 -20.41 14.17 -0.40
CA PRO A 99 -19.35 14.19 0.63
C PRO A 99 -19.55 15.19 1.78
N LYS A 100 -20.22 16.31 1.53
CA LYS A 100 -20.57 17.28 2.59
C LYS A 100 -21.61 16.74 3.57
N VAL A 101 -22.45 15.79 3.16
CA VAL A 101 -23.37 15.09 4.06
C VAL A 101 -22.56 14.18 4.97
N ALA A 102 -21.60 13.40 4.43
CA ALA A 102 -20.69 12.58 5.25
C ALA A 102 -19.92 13.45 6.27
N LEU A 103 -19.42 14.61 5.85
CA LEU A 103 -18.76 15.55 6.76
C LEU A 103 -19.67 15.98 7.93
N SER A 104 -20.95 16.33 7.65
CA SER A 104 -21.91 16.71 8.69
C SER A 104 -22.24 15.54 9.63
N LEU A 105 -22.34 14.31 9.09
CA LEU A 105 -22.55 13.08 9.87
C LEU A 105 -21.35 12.79 10.78
N ASN A 106 -20.12 12.95 10.26
CA ASN A 106 -18.90 12.83 11.05
C ASN A 106 -18.87 13.84 12.21
N ASN A 107 -19.24 15.11 11.95
CA ASN A 107 -19.27 16.14 12.98
C ASN A 107 -20.34 15.87 14.04
N LEU A 108 -21.52 15.37 13.66
CA LEU A 108 -22.54 14.90 14.60
C LEU A 108 -22.05 13.73 15.45
N SER A 109 -21.36 12.76 14.85
CA SER A 109 -20.74 11.65 15.59
C SER A 109 -19.75 12.16 16.64
N VAL A 110 -18.86 13.08 16.25
CA VAL A 110 -17.87 13.68 17.16
C VAL A 110 -18.57 14.44 18.30
N LEU A 111 -19.62 15.18 18.00
CA LEU A 111 -20.40 15.90 19.00
C LEU A 111 -21.04 14.95 20.01
N TYR A 112 -21.71 13.89 19.58
CA TYR A 112 -22.30 12.89 20.46
C TYR A 112 -21.26 12.15 21.28
N LEU A 113 -20.11 11.85 20.69
CA LEU A 113 -18.99 11.23 21.40
C LEU A 113 -18.45 12.16 22.52
N ALA A 114 -18.33 13.47 22.24
CA ALA A 114 -17.91 14.45 23.24
C ALA A 114 -18.91 14.57 24.42
N GLN A 115 -20.20 14.29 24.16
CA GLN A 115 -21.26 14.22 25.17
C GLN A 115 -21.30 12.85 25.91
N GLY A 116 -20.49 11.86 25.51
CA GLY A 116 -20.50 10.51 26.05
C GLY A 116 -21.63 9.60 25.49
N ASN A 117 -22.35 10.04 24.46
CA ASN A 117 -23.39 9.24 23.81
C ASN A 117 -22.77 8.39 22.67
N THR A 118 -22.19 7.26 23.04
CA THR A 118 -21.52 6.34 22.10
C THR A 118 -22.49 5.69 21.12
N THR A 119 -23.73 5.43 21.50
CA THR A 119 -24.75 4.83 20.61
C THR A 119 -25.03 5.73 19.41
N SER A 120 -25.39 6.99 19.65
CA SER A 120 -25.62 7.94 18.55
C SER A 120 -24.35 8.22 17.76
N ALA A 121 -23.18 8.23 18.41
CA ALA A 121 -21.91 8.39 17.72
C ALA A 121 -21.64 7.26 16.71
N ILE A 122 -21.92 5.99 17.08
CA ILE A 122 -21.80 4.82 16.19
C ILE A 122 -22.78 4.94 15.02
N GLU A 123 -24.05 5.29 15.29
CA GLU A 123 -25.07 5.44 14.24
C GLU A 123 -24.68 6.47 13.18
N TYR A 124 -24.27 7.67 13.61
CA TYR A 124 -23.86 8.72 12.69
C TYR A 124 -22.57 8.39 11.94
N LEU A 125 -21.62 7.74 12.60
CA LEU A 125 -20.37 7.34 11.96
C LEU A 125 -20.58 6.21 10.94
N THR A 126 -21.53 5.31 11.21
CA THR A 126 -21.94 4.26 10.24
C THR A 126 -22.56 4.91 9.00
N GLN A 127 -23.49 5.86 9.18
CA GLN A 127 -24.06 6.59 8.05
C GLN A 127 -23.00 7.37 7.26
N ALA A 128 -22.07 8.04 7.95
CA ALA A 128 -20.96 8.74 7.30
C ALA A 128 -20.10 7.80 6.46
N MET A 129 -19.75 6.63 6.99
CA MET A 129 -18.96 5.62 6.30
C MET A 129 -19.67 5.12 5.03
N GLU A 130 -20.98 4.88 5.05
CA GLU A 130 -21.73 4.44 3.87
C GLU A 130 -21.76 5.51 2.77
N VAL A 131 -21.99 6.79 3.11
CA VAL A 131 -21.90 7.89 2.16
C VAL A 131 -20.49 8.04 1.58
N GLU A 132 -19.46 7.90 2.43
CA GLU A 132 -18.08 7.95 2.00
C GLU A 132 -17.72 6.76 1.09
N GLU A 133 -18.27 5.55 1.34
CA GLU A 133 -17.99 4.37 0.50
C GLU A 133 -18.59 4.54 -0.91
N THR A 134 -19.79 5.11 -1.03
CA THR A 134 -20.39 5.46 -2.33
C THR A 134 -19.51 6.46 -3.09
N THR A 135 -19.09 7.51 -2.41
CA THR A 135 -18.19 8.53 -2.95
C THR A 135 -16.85 7.94 -3.36
N LEU A 136 -16.24 7.12 -2.48
CA LEU A 136 -14.95 6.48 -2.71
C LEU A 136 -14.99 5.55 -3.92
N THR A 137 -16.03 4.75 -4.07
CA THR A 137 -16.22 3.84 -5.20
C THR A 137 -16.19 4.63 -6.51
N THR A 138 -16.85 5.78 -6.57
CA THR A 138 -16.84 6.67 -7.75
C THR A 138 -15.45 7.26 -8.02
N PHE A 139 -14.76 7.77 -6.99
CA PHE A 139 -13.43 8.35 -7.16
C PHE A 139 -12.35 7.32 -7.51
N LEU A 140 -12.45 6.09 -6.99
CA LEU A 140 -11.49 5.04 -7.30
C LEU A 140 -11.76 4.39 -8.67
N ALA A 141 -13.00 4.47 -9.17
CA ALA A 141 -13.31 3.99 -10.51
C ALA A 141 -12.67 4.85 -11.59
N THR A 142 -12.40 6.12 -11.32
CA THR A 142 -11.85 7.07 -12.29
C THR A 142 -10.69 7.85 -11.66
N GLY A 143 -9.66 8.17 -12.42
CA GLY A 143 -8.55 8.99 -11.95
C GLY A 143 -7.21 8.24 -11.88
N SER A 144 -6.14 9.03 -11.82
CA SER A 144 -4.77 8.53 -11.66
C SER A 144 -4.53 8.00 -10.23
N GLU A 145 -3.46 7.23 -10.02
CA GLU A 145 -3.09 6.73 -8.69
C GLU A 145 -2.88 7.88 -7.69
N SER A 146 -2.28 8.99 -8.12
CA SER A 146 -2.07 10.17 -7.26
C SER A 146 -3.41 10.81 -6.82
N GLN A 147 -4.41 10.87 -7.70
CA GLN A 147 -5.75 11.37 -7.37
C GLN A 147 -6.48 10.42 -6.41
N LYS A 148 -6.34 9.11 -6.60
CA LYS A 148 -6.88 8.09 -5.69
C LYS A 148 -6.25 8.19 -4.30
N GLN A 149 -4.92 8.41 -4.21
CA GLN A 149 -4.21 8.62 -2.93
C GLN A 149 -4.71 9.88 -2.21
N ALA A 150 -4.90 10.99 -2.92
CA ALA A 150 -5.45 12.21 -2.34
C ALA A 150 -6.86 11.99 -1.76
N SER A 151 -7.72 11.26 -2.48
CA SER A 151 -9.07 10.91 -2.02
C SER A 151 -9.05 10.03 -0.77
N MET A 152 -8.19 9.01 -0.72
CA MET A 152 -8.03 8.14 0.45
C MET A 152 -7.49 8.91 1.66
N SER A 153 -6.55 9.82 1.45
CA SER A 153 -6.01 10.68 2.52
C SER A 153 -7.09 11.55 3.15
N TYR A 154 -8.01 12.10 2.34
CA TYR A 154 -9.16 12.86 2.85
C TYR A 154 -10.07 12.04 3.78
N LEU A 155 -10.27 10.75 3.47
CA LEU A 155 -11.13 9.84 4.25
C LEU A 155 -10.42 9.18 5.44
N SER A 156 -9.11 9.34 5.57
CA SER A 156 -8.32 8.72 6.65
C SER A 156 -8.80 9.15 8.05
N GLY A 157 -9.29 10.38 8.19
CA GLY A 157 -9.84 10.90 9.45
C GLY A 157 -11.01 10.07 9.97
N THR A 158 -11.95 9.67 9.12
CA THR A 158 -13.08 8.81 9.51
C THR A 158 -12.60 7.41 9.92
N THR A 159 -11.63 6.83 9.20
CA THR A 159 -11.01 5.55 9.58
C THR A 159 -10.41 5.62 10.98
N HIS A 160 -9.63 6.65 11.27
CA HIS A 160 -9.03 6.83 12.59
C HIS A 160 -10.07 7.03 13.69
N ARG A 161 -11.14 7.81 13.44
CA ARG A 161 -12.24 8.03 14.40
C ARG A 161 -12.99 6.74 14.69
N THR A 162 -13.28 5.93 13.67
CA THR A 162 -13.99 4.67 13.81
C THR A 162 -13.24 3.70 14.71
N ILE A 163 -11.94 3.52 14.48
CA ILE A 163 -11.08 2.65 15.28
C ILE A 163 -10.92 3.22 16.70
N SER A 164 -10.73 4.54 16.81
CA SER A 164 -10.59 5.21 18.10
C SER A 164 -11.85 5.10 18.95
N LEU A 165 -13.04 5.36 18.38
CA LEU A 165 -14.32 5.20 19.05
C LEU A 165 -14.46 3.79 19.61
N HIS A 166 -14.19 2.76 18.81
CA HIS A 166 -14.26 1.39 19.28
C HIS A 166 -13.28 1.15 20.44
N LEU A 167 -11.97 1.39 20.23
CA LEU A 167 -10.94 0.97 21.20
C LEU A 167 -10.89 1.83 22.48
N GLN A 168 -11.35 3.08 22.45
CA GLN A 168 -11.26 3.99 23.59
C GLN A 168 -12.61 4.22 24.27
N ASP A 169 -13.67 4.46 23.51
CA ASP A 169 -14.93 4.95 24.03
C ASP A 169 -16.00 3.85 24.14
N ALA A 170 -15.90 2.79 23.32
CA ALA A 170 -16.86 1.69 23.28
C ALA A 170 -16.17 0.31 23.15
N PRO A 171 -15.17 -0.05 24.00
CA PRO A 171 -14.30 -1.21 23.78
C PRO A 171 -15.00 -2.56 23.91
N THR A 172 -16.20 -2.61 24.47
CA THR A 172 -17.01 -3.84 24.61
C THR A 172 -18.24 -3.85 23.73
N ASN A 173 -18.44 -2.81 22.91
CA ASN A 173 -19.60 -2.69 22.05
C ASN A 173 -19.38 -3.43 20.72
N PRO A 174 -20.17 -4.47 20.40
CA PRO A 174 -19.99 -5.25 19.17
C PRO A 174 -20.26 -4.45 17.89
N ASP A 175 -21.16 -3.46 17.92
CA ASP A 175 -21.45 -2.63 16.75
C ASP A 175 -20.27 -1.72 16.44
N ALA A 176 -19.62 -1.18 17.47
CA ALA A 176 -18.39 -0.41 17.30
C ALA A 176 -17.24 -1.27 16.74
N ALA A 177 -17.10 -2.52 17.22
CA ALA A 177 -16.11 -3.47 16.73
C ALA A 177 -16.36 -3.82 15.26
N ASN A 178 -17.61 -4.13 14.91
CA ASN A 178 -18.01 -4.45 13.54
C ASN A 178 -17.80 -3.25 12.60
N LEU A 179 -18.16 -2.04 13.05
CA LEU A 179 -17.93 -0.82 12.28
C LEU A 179 -16.43 -0.59 12.02
N ALA A 180 -15.59 -0.75 13.04
CA ALA A 180 -14.14 -0.58 12.91
C ALA A 180 -13.54 -1.60 11.94
N LEU A 181 -13.82 -2.89 12.11
CA LEU A 181 -13.30 -3.95 11.24
C LEU A 181 -13.84 -3.79 9.80
N THR A 182 -15.12 -3.49 9.61
CA THR A 182 -15.70 -3.22 8.29
C THR A 182 -14.98 -2.05 7.60
N THR A 183 -14.70 -0.98 8.35
CA THR A 183 -13.96 0.17 7.82
C THR A 183 -12.54 -0.23 7.39
N ILE A 184 -11.84 -1.03 8.19
CA ILE A 184 -10.50 -1.55 7.82
C ILE A 184 -10.58 -2.39 6.56
N LEU A 185 -11.46 -3.38 6.53
CA LEU A 185 -11.64 -4.28 5.38
C LEU A 185 -12.05 -3.55 4.10
N ARG A 186 -12.78 -2.45 4.17
CA ARG A 186 -13.18 -1.66 3.00
C ARG A 186 -12.13 -0.67 2.52
N ARG A 187 -11.22 -0.20 3.38
CA ARG A 187 -10.31 0.91 3.06
C ARG A 187 -8.85 0.53 2.93
N LYS A 188 -8.34 -0.39 3.76
CA LYS A 188 -6.94 -0.80 3.69
C LYS A 188 -6.62 -1.44 2.34
N GLY A 189 -5.57 -1.00 1.64
CA GLY A 189 -5.17 -1.50 0.31
C GLY A 189 -6.18 -1.21 -0.81
N ARG A 190 -7.09 -0.26 -0.64
CA ARG A 190 -8.21 -0.01 -1.57
C ARG A 190 -7.76 0.53 -2.93
N ILE A 191 -6.69 1.34 -2.96
CA ILE A 191 -6.13 1.87 -4.21
C ILE A 191 -5.55 0.74 -5.04
N LEU A 192 -4.79 -0.15 -4.42
CA LEU A 192 -4.21 -1.32 -5.09
C LEU A 192 -5.31 -2.18 -5.73
N ASP A 193 -6.35 -2.50 -4.98
CA ASP A 193 -7.49 -3.29 -5.48
C ASP A 193 -8.21 -2.64 -6.65
N SER A 194 -8.49 -1.34 -6.54
CA SER A 194 -9.13 -0.59 -7.62
C SER A 194 -8.29 -0.60 -8.89
N THR A 195 -6.96 -0.46 -8.75
CA THR A 195 -6.05 -0.44 -9.89
C THR A 195 -5.93 -1.82 -10.54
N ILE A 196 -5.79 -2.89 -9.73
CA ILE A 196 -5.78 -4.28 -10.24
C ILE A 196 -7.07 -4.59 -10.99
N ASN A 197 -8.23 -4.29 -10.38
CA ASN A 197 -9.52 -4.55 -11.00
C ASN A 197 -9.69 -3.77 -12.31
N SER A 198 -9.23 -2.51 -12.36
CA SER A 198 -9.27 -1.70 -13.59
C SER A 198 -8.42 -2.31 -14.69
N LEU A 199 -7.17 -2.66 -14.41
CA LEU A 199 -6.27 -3.27 -15.38
C LEU A 199 -6.79 -4.63 -15.87
N GLN A 200 -7.30 -5.45 -14.95
CA GLN A 200 -7.87 -6.76 -15.31
C GLN A 200 -9.11 -6.60 -16.20
N THR A 201 -10.02 -5.70 -15.83
CA THR A 201 -11.24 -5.41 -16.63
C THR A 201 -10.89 -5.00 -18.05
N ILE A 202 -9.84 -4.19 -18.25
CA ILE A 202 -9.39 -3.76 -19.56
C ILE A 202 -8.79 -4.95 -20.33
N ARG A 203 -7.95 -5.76 -19.68
CA ARG A 203 -7.33 -6.96 -20.30
C ARG A 203 -8.35 -8.01 -20.72
N ASP A 204 -9.45 -8.15 -19.96
CA ASP A 204 -10.55 -9.07 -20.29
C ASP A 204 -11.44 -8.55 -21.43
N ASN A 205 -11.38 -7.24 -21.73
CA ASN A 205 -12.16 -6.56 -22.74
C ASN A 205 -11.27 -5.77 -23.72
N LEU A 206 -10.18 -6.40 -24.20
CA LEU A 206 -9.23 -5.76 -25.09
C LEU A 206 -9.89 -5.35 -26.42
N THR A 207 -9.73 -4.09 -26.78
CA THR A 207 -9.94 -3.54 -28.10
C THR A 207 -8.63 -2.93 -28.60
N PRO A 208 -8.44 -2.71 -29.92
CA PRO A 208 -7.22 -2.07 -30.42
C PRO A 208 -6.93 -0.71 -29.76
N GLU A 209 -7.97 0.04 -29.41
CA GLU A 209 -7.84 1.34 -28.74
C GLU A 209 -7.36 1.18 -27.29
N ASN A 210 -7.89 0.19 -26.55
CA ASN A 210 -7.52 -0.07 -25.15
C ASN A 210 -6.11 -0.65 -25.05
N GLU A 211 -5.75 -1.56 -25.97
CA GLU A 211 -4.41 -2.14 -26.09
C GLU A 211 -3.39 -1.02 -26.32
N LYS A 212 -3.68 -0.10 -27.25
CA LYS A 212 -2.83 1.07 -27.48
C LYS A 212 -2.65 1.95 -26.25
N LEU A 213 -3.70 2.17 -25.45
CA LEU A 213 -3.58 2.95 -24.20
C LEU A 213 -2.68 2.26 -23.18
N LEU A 214 -2.76 0.93 -23.05
CA LEU A 214 -1.87 0.14 -22.20
C LEU A 214 -0.42 0.23 -22.65
N ASP A 215 -0.17 0.09 -23.96
CA ASP A 215 1.15 0.20 -24.58
C ASP A 215 1.74 1.61 -24.44
N ASP A 216 0.93 2.64 -24.67
CA ASP A 216 1.32 4.04 -24.48
C ASP A 216 1.68 4.33 -23.00
N LEU A 217 0.94 3.75 -22.05
CA LEU A 217 1.25 3.88 -20.62
C LEU A 217 2.56 3.16 -20.28
N ALA A 218 2.72 1.91 -20.73
CA ALA A 218 3.93 1.12 -20.53
C ALA A 218 5.16 1.86 -21.08
N THR A 219 5.08 2.30 -22.34
CA THR A 219 6.15 3.08 -23.00
C THR A 219 6.47 4.37 -22.26
N THR A 220 5.44 5.10 -21.77
CA THR A 220 5.67 6.36 -21.04
C THR A 220 6.36 6.11 -19.71
N ARG A 221 6.01 5.02 -19.00
CA ARG A 221 6.64 4.61 -17.74
C ARG A 221 8.09 4.16 -17.93
N THR A 222 8.37 3.40 -18.98
CA THR A 222 9.75 3.05 -19.40
C THR A 222 10.58 4.29 -19.72
N GLN A 223 10.05 5.25 -20.49
CA GLN A 223 10.75 6.51 -20.77
C GLN A 223 11.03 7.32 -19.49
N LEU A 224 10.10 7.32 -18.55
CA LEU A 224 10.28 8.00 -17.27
C LEU A 224 11.36 7.30 -16.41
N ALA A 225 11.35 5.98 -16.32
CA ALA A 225 12.36 5.19 -15.64
C ALA A 225 13.74 5.43 -16.25
N ALA A 226 13.88 5.25 -17.55
CA ALA A 226 15.14 5.49 -18.27
C ALA A 226 15.68 6.92 -18.10
N LEU A 227 14.82 7.94 -18.12
CA LEU A 227 15.25 9.33 -17.88
C LEU A 227 15.80 9.54 -16.45
N ILE A 228 15.30 8.80 -15.47
CA ILE A 228 15.75 8.89 -14.08
C ILE A 228 17.07 8.11 -13.87
N TYR A 229 17.17 6.89 -14.41
CA TYR A 229 18.33 6.03 -14.24
C TYR A 229 19.46 6.28 -15.24
N ASN A 230 19.15 6.92 -16.38
CA ASN A 230 20.09 7.32 -17.44
C ASN A 230 20.04 8.82 -17.67
N LYS A 231 20.16 9.61 -16.61
CA LYS A 231 20.14 11.06 -16.72
C LYS A 231 21.21 11.57 -17.70
N PRO A 232 20.84 12.32 -18.78
CA PRO A 232 21.81 12.83 -19.73
C PRO A 232 22.82 13.77 -19.05
N GLU A 233 24.13 13.54 -19.27
CA GLU A 233 25.23 14.29 -18.60
C GLU A 233 25.15 15.81 -18.84
N ASN A 234 24.66 16.26 -20.00
CA ASN A 234 24.67 17.67 -20.42
C ASN A 234 23.31 18.36 -20.34
N ILE A 235 22.33 17.81 -19.60
CA ILE A 235 21.01 18.43 -19.49
C ILE A 235 20.99 19.49 -18.37
N ALA A 236 20.44 20.69 -18.69
CA ALA A 236 20.23 21.71 -17.67
C ALA A 236 19.23 21.22 -16.61
N PRO A 237 19.45 21.49 -15.29
CA PRO A 237 18.57 20.99 -14.21
C PRO A 237 17.09 21.34 -14.39
N GLU A 238 16.79 22.52 -14.93
CA GLU A 238 15.40 22.94 -15.20
C GLU A 238 14.78 22.18 -16.37
N GLN A 239 15.54 21.93 -17.41
CA GLN A 239 15.09 21.13 -18.57
C GLN A 239 14.85 19.69 -18.17
N TYR A 240 15.70 19.10 -17.32
CA TYR A 240 15.52 17.76 -16.75
C TYR A 240 14.21 17.68 -15.95
N ARG A 241 14.00 18.63 -15.00
CA ARG A 241 12.75 18.69 -14.22
C ARG A 241 11.52 18.80 -15.09
N GLN A 242 11.58 19.60 -16.16
CA GLN A 242 10.48 19.76 -17.10
C GLN A 242 10.18 18.48 -17.89
N GLN A 243 11.21 17.74 -18.32
CA GLN A 243 11.03 16.45 -19.00
C GLN A 243 10.39 15.40 -18.08
N VAL A 244 10.88 15.27 -16.84
CA VAL A 244 10.29 14.39 -15.83
C VAL A 244 8.82 14.76 -15.57
N ALA A 245 8.53 16.05 -15.37
CA ALA A 245 7.15 16.51 -15.15
C ALA A 245 6.24 16.23 -16.35
N THR A 246 6.76 16.37 -17.58
CA THR A 246 6.00 16.09 -18.80
C THR A 246 5.64 14.61 -18.92
N LEU A 247 6.62 13.71 -18.72
CA LEU A 247 6.38 12.25 -18.76
C LEU A 247 5.44 11.80 -17.64
N LYS A 248 5.62 12.33 -16.43
CA LYS A 248 4.72 12.07 -15.30
C LYS A 248 3.29 12.50 -15.60
N GLY A 249 3.09 13.73 -16.11
CA GLY A 249 1.76 14.22 -16.49
C GLY A 249 1.11 13.41 -17.62
N LYS A 250 1.93 12.91 -18.57
CA LYS A 250 1.45 12.00 -19.63
C LYS A 250 1.01 10.66 -19.06
N ALA A 251 1.78 10.06 -18.15
CA ALA A 251 1.42 8.81 -17.49
C ALA A 251 0.12 8.95 -16.67
N GLU A 252 0.00 10.00 -15.85
CA GLU A 252 -1.20 10.30 -15.09
C GLU A 252 -2.45 10.46 -15.98
N LYS A 253 -2.30 11.12 -17.13
CA LYS A 253 -3.40 11.25 -18.10
C LYS A 253 -3.81 9.88 -18.67
N LEU A 254 -2.85 9.05 -19.06
CA LEU A 254 -3.13 7.70 -19.56
C LEU A 254 -3.78 6.80 -18.51
N GLU A 255 -3.38 6.92 -17.24
CA GLU A 255 -4.04 6.24 -16.12
C GLU A 255 -5.51 6.68 -15.98
N VAL A 256 -5.80 7.97 -16.11
CA VAL A 256 -7.17 8.50 -16.12
C VAL A 256 -7.95 7.92 -17.31
N ASP A 257 -7.41 7.98 -18.51
CA ASP A 257 -8.07 7.49 -19.73
C ASP A 257 -8.38 5.99 -19.61
N LEU A 258 -7.44 5.17 -19.13
CA LEU A 258 -7.65 3.75 -18.84
C LEU A 258 -8.70 3.52 -17.76
N SER A 259 -8.71 4.31 -16.69
CA SER A 259 -9.70 4.17 -15.62
C SER A 259 -11.12 4.48 -16.11
N LEU A 260 -11.29 5.44 -17.01
CA LEU A 260 -12.58 5.76 -17.64
C LEU A 260 -13.08 4.60 -18.52
N VAL A 261 -12.16 3.96 -19.26
CA VAL A 261 -12.49 2.75 -20.05
C VAL A 261 -12.95 1.62 -19.13
N SER A 262 -12.17 1.34 -18.06
CA SER A 262 -12.52 0.31 -17.09
C SER A 262 -13.87 0.59 -16.42
N ALA A 263 -14.15 1.83 -16.04
CA ALA A 263 -15.42 2.22 -15.42
C ALA A 263 -16.63 1.95 -16.32
N ALA A 264 -16.47 2.03 -17.65
CA ALA A 264 -17.54 1.71 -18.59
C ALA A 264 -17.92 0.20 -18.60
N PHE A 265 -16.99 -0.68 -18.21
CA PHE A 265 -17.20 -2.13 -18.13
C PHE A 265 -17.43 -2.62 -16.68
N ALA A 266 -17.32 -1.74 -15.69
CA ALA A 266 -17.40 -2.13 -14.29
C ALA A 266 -18.77 -2.72 -13.94
N GLN A 267 -18.76 -3.98 -13.50
CA GLN A 267 -19.94 -4.62 -12.91
C GLN A 267 -20.10 -4.16 -11.47
N THR A 268 -21.35 -4.08 -10.99
CA THR A 268 -21.64 -3.77 -9.59
C THR A 268 -21.04 -4.86 -8.69
N THR A 269 -19.95 -4.58 -8.02
CA THR A 269 -19.34 -5.52 -7.07
C THR A 269 -20.14 -5.55 -5.77
N LYS A 270 -20.36 -6.76 -5.23
CA LYS A 270 -21.01 -6.91 -3.92
C LYS A 270 -20.18 -6.22 -2.83
N PRO A 271 -20.82 -5.53 -1.88
CA PRO A 271 -20.12 -4.90 -0.77
C PRO A 271 -19.23 -5.88 0.00
N VAL A 272 -18.12 -5.40 0.52
CA VAL A 272 -17.27 -6.15 1.43
C VAL A 272 -17.90 -6.12 2.81
N THR A 273 -18.23 -7.31 3.36
CA THR A 273 -18.75 -7.50 4.72
C THR A 273 -17.87 -8.49 5.49
N ILE A 274 -17.98 -8.45 6.80
CA ILE A 274 -17.26 -9.37 7.70
C ILE A 274 -17.64 -10.82 7.39
N GLU A 275 -18.94 -11.11 7.24
CA GLU A 275 -19.47 -12.44 6.98
C GLU A 275 -18.90 -13.02 5.68
N ARG A 276 -18.87 -12.21 4.63
CA ARG A 276 -18.31 -12.61 3.34
C ARG A 276 -16.82 -12.95 3.42
N ILE A 277 -16.06 -12.26 4.28
CA ILE A 277 -14.65 -12.58 4.52
C ILE A 277 -14.54 -13.85 5.37
N GLN A 278 -15.36 -14.01 6.41
CA GLN A 278 -15.36 -15.19 7.28
C GLN A 278 -15.60 -16.50 6.51
N GLU A 279 -16.52 -16.50 5.55
CA GLU A 279 -16.79 -17.66 4.67
C GLU A 279 -15.55 -18.12 3.87
N LEU A 280 -14.53 -17.28 3.74
CA LEU A 280 -13.31 -17.52 2.97
C LEU A 280 -12.12 -17.94 3.84
N ILE A 281 -12.23 -17.79 5.14
CA ILE A 281 -11.16 -18.17 6.09
C ILE A 281 -11.23 -19.68 6.32
N PRO A 282 -10.13 -20.44 6.07
CA PRO A 282 -10.10 -21.86 6.40
C PRO A 282 -10.34 -22.13 7.89
N ALA A 283 -10.95 -23.27 8.22
CA ALA A 283 -11.33 -23.61 9.60
C ALA A 283 -10.13 -23.64 10.59
N ASN A 284 -8.93 -23.95 10.11
CA ASN A 284 -7.69 -23.97 10.89
C ASN A 284 -6.89 -22.68 10.80
N ALA A 285 -7.46 -21.61 10.20
CA ALA A 285 -6.80 -20.33 10.00
C ALA A 285 -7.50 -19.20 10.78
N ALA A 286 -6.76 -18.12 10.98
CA ALA A 286 -7.29 -16.84 11.45
C ALA A 286 -6.74 -15.71 10.58
N LEU A 287 -7.61 -14.78 10.18
CA LEU A 287 -7.21 -13.51 9.58
C LEU A 287 -6.83 -12.54 10.70
N VAL A 288 -5.65 -11.95 10.58
CA VAL A 288 -5.14 -10.94 11.50
C VAL A 288 -4.90 -9.65 10.71
N GLU A 289 -5.78 -8.67 10.90
CA GLU A 289 -5.64 -7.31 10.36
C GLU A 289 -4.97 -6.43 11.39
N ILE A 290 -3.74 -6.02 11.13
CA ILE A 290 -3.06 -5.00 11.93
C ILE A 290 -3.22 -3.65 11.24
N ILE A 291 -3.51 -2.61 12.01
CA ILE A 291 -3.71 -1.25 11.50
C ILE A 291 -2.99 -0.23 12.37
N GLN A 292 -2.32 0.72 11.72
CA GLN A 292 -1.83 1.93 12.38
C GLN A 292 -2.91 3.01 12.31
N TYR A 293 -3.32 3.55 13.47
CA TYR A 293 -4.32 4.59 13.56
C TYR A 293 -3.88 5.70 14.49
N LYS A 294 -4.51 6.87 14.36
CA LYS A 294 -4.31 7.99 15.28
C LYS A 294 -5.49 8.05 16.25
N PRO A 295 -5.28 7.79 17.56
CA PRO A 295 -6.32 7.95 18.56
C PRO A 295 -6.91 9.36 18.51
N PHE A 296 -8.23 9.47 18.63
CA PHE A 296 -8.96 10.71 18.52
C PHE A 296 -9.50 11.16 19.87
N ASN A 297 -9.40 12.45 20.18
CA ASN A 297 -10.00 13.06 21.35
C ASN A 297 -11.20 13.91 20.90
N ALA A 298 -12.41 13.41 21.12
CA ALA A 298 -13.63 14.06 20.66
C ALA A 298 -13.89 15.44 21.33
N LYS A 299 -13.49 15.63 22.60
CA LYS A 299 -13.64 16.91 23.30
C LYS A 299 -12.70 17.98 22.79
N ALA A 300 -11.49 17.60 22.39
CA ALA A 300 -10.49 18.52 21.86
C ALA A 300 -10.50 18.61 20.33
N ASP A 301 -11.29 17.76 19.66
CA ASP A 301 -11.35 17.59 18.20
C ASP A 301 -9.95 17.42 17.57
N LYS A 302 -9.11 16.56 18.19
CA LYS A 302 -7.71 16.38 17.79
C LYS A 302 -7.28 14.92 17.80
N PHE A 303 -6.46 14.57 16.83
CA PHE A 303 -5.75 13.29 16.79
C PHE A 303 -4.47 13.33 17.64
N LYS A 304 -4.17 12.19 18.27
CA LYS A 304 -2.93 11.94 19.03
C LYS A 304 -1.87 11.29 18.15
N GLN A 305 -0.72 10.94 18.75
CA GLN A 305 0.33 10.19 18.09
C GLN A 305 -0.16 8.81 17.65
N PRO A 306 0.40 8.23 16.57
CA PRO A 306 -0.04 6.95 16.04
C PRO A 306 0.07 5.80 17.03
N HIS A 307 -0.88 4.86 16.96
CA HIS A 307 -0.92 3.60 17.70
C HIS A 307 -1.15 2.45 16.74
N TYR A 308 -0.82 1.23 17.16
CA TYR A 308 -1.21 0.01 16.46
C TYR A 308 -2.39 -0.67 17.17
N ALA A 309 -3.22 -1.34 16.38
CA ALA A 309 -4.29 -2.22 16.84
C ALA A 309 -4.34 -3.45 15.95
N ALA A 310 -4.86 -4.56 16.48
CA ALA A 310 -5.13 -5.76 15.72
C ALA A 310 -6.59 -6.18 15.85
N TYR A 311 -7.14 -6.67 14.73
CA TYR A 311 -8.45 -7.31 14.64
C TYR A 311 -8.26 -8.73 14.13
N ILE A 312 -8.83 -9.69 14.84
CA ILE A 312 -8.70 -11.11 14.54
C ILE A 312 -10.07 -11.65 14.16
N LEU A 313 -10.13 -12.31 13.02
CA LEU A 313 -11.35 -12.89 12.48
C LEU A 313 -11.11 -14.38 12.19
N HIS A 314 -11.95 -15.22 12.77
CA HIS A 314 -12.00 -16.65 12.47
C HIS A 314 -13.10 -16.94 11.44
N SER A 315 -13.14 -18.14 10.89
CA SER A 315 -14.21 -18.59 9.97
C SER A 315 -15.60 -18.52 10.60
N ILE A 316 -15.71 -18.56 11.91
CA ILE A 316 -16.95 -18.45 12.70
C ILE A 316 -16.70 -17.60 13.94
N GLY A 317 -17.79 -17.03 14.48
CA GLY A 317 -17.75 -16.23 15.72
C GLY A 317 -17.61 -14.73 15.47
N ALA A 318 -17.70 -13.96 16.53
CA ALA A 318 -17.52 -12.51 16.48
C ALA A 318 -16.05 -12.13 16.29
N PRO A 319 -15.75 -10.99 15.66
CA PRO A 319 -14.40 -10.44 15.60
C PRO A 319 -13.82 -10.26 17.01
N GLN A 320 -12.52 -10.53 17.15
CA GLN A 320 -11.77 -10.20 18.35
C GLN A 320 -10.80 -9.05 18.05
N TRP A 321 -10.40 -8.31 19.05
CA TRP A 321 -9.53 -7.15 18.88
C TRP A 321 -8.64 -6.89 20.10
N LEU A 322 -7.63 -6.06 19.86
CA LEU A 322 -6.75 -5.56 20.92
C LEU A 322 -6.02 -4.28 20.46
N ALA A 323 -5.74 -3.40 21.40
CA ALA A 323 -4.84 -2.28 21.20
C ALA A 323 -3.40 -2.74 21.49
N LEU A 324 -2.50 -2.53 20.52
CA LEU A 324 -1.07 -2.88 20.67
C LEU A 324 -0.26 -1.73 21.29
N GLY A 325 -0.84 -0.53 21.39
CA GLY A 325 -0.20 0.63 22.01
C GLY A 325 0.44 1.60 21.00
N ALA A 326 1.30 2.48 21.53
CA ALA A 326 1.94 3.53 20.74
C ALA A 326 2.85 2.94 19.64
N ALA A 327 2.79 3.52 18.45
CA ALA A 327 3.54 3.02 17.30
C ALA A 327 5.05 3.25 17.41
N GLU A 328 5.48 4.35 18.02
CA GLU A 328 6.90 4.74 18.08
C GLU A 328 7.78 3.70 18.79
N PRO A 329 7.46 3.19 20.01
CA PRO A 329 8.26 2.13 20.64
C PRO A 329 8.34 0.85 19.79
N ILE A 330 7.22 0.43 19.20
CA ILE A 330 7.17 -0.76 18.33
C ILE A 330 8.05 -0.55 17.11
N ASN A 331 7.97 0.61 16.45
CA ASN A 331 8.80 0.95 15.28
C ASN A 331 10.29 0.95 15.62
N ASN A 332 10.69 1.43 16.80
CA ASN A 332 12.08 1.39 17.24
C ASN A 332 12.57 -0.05 17.39
N THR A 333 11.77 -0.91 18.02
CA THR A 333 12.10 -2.35 18.14
C THR A 333 12.15 -3.03 16.75
N ILE A 334 11.27 -2.67 15.82
CA ILE A 334 11.31 -3.16 14.43
C ILE A 334 12.63 -2.79 13.76
N ASN A 335 13.08 -1.55 13.90
CA ASN A 335 14.33 -1.10 13.29
C ASN A 335 15.54 -1.87 13.86
N GLU A 336 15.57 -2.06 15.16
CA GLU A 336 16.63 -2.86 15.83
C GLU A 336 16.58 -4.32 15.36
N PHE A 337 15.40 -4.92 15.30
CA PHE A 337 15.22 -6.29 14.82
C PHE A 337 15.69 -6.46 13.37
N ARG A 338 15.32 -5.55 12.47
CA ARG A 338 15.77 -5.56 11.07
C ARG A 338 17.29 -5.44 10.95
N ASN A 339 17.90 -4.55 11.73
CA ASN A 339 19.35 -4.38 11.74
C ASN A 339 20.07 -5.67 12.18
N ASN A 340 19.53 -6.37 13.16
CA ASN A 340 20.10 -7.63 13.63
C ASN A 340 19.85 -8.78 12.64
N LEU A 341 18.69 -8.81 11.96
CA LEU A 341 18.40 -9.80 10.90
C LEU A 341 19.40 -9.74 9.74
N SER A 342 19.87 -8.57 9.37
CA SER A 342 20.84 -8.40 8.26
C SER A 342 22.29 -8.77 8.63
N GLN A 343 22.55 -9.19 9.89
CA GLN A 343 23.90 -9.48 10.40
C GLN A 343 23.94 -10.91 10.99
N PRO A 344 24.47 -11.90 10.26
CA PRO A 344 24.40 -13.33 10.66
C PRO A 344 25.12 -13.66 11.99
N ASN A 345 25.97 -12.76 12.48
CA ASN A 345 26.70 -12.94 13.75
C ASN A 345 26.07 -12.17 14.91
N SER A 346 24.92 -11.53 14.74
CA SER A 346 24.23 -10.77 15.80
C SER A 346 23.44 -11.69 16.72
N SER A 347 23.20 -11.25 17.97
CA SER A 347 22.23 -11.89 18.85
C SER A 347 20.86 -11.31 18.55
N ILE A 348 19.95 -12.13 18.04
CA ILE A 348 18.63 -11.70 17.61
C ILE A 348 17.51 -12.06 18.60
N GLN A 349 17.70 -13.08 19.46
CA GLN A 349 16.65 -13.64 20.29
C GLN A 349 15.98 -12.62 21.20
N GLU A 350 16.73 -11.74 21.84
CA GLU A 350 16.20 -10.76 22.80
C GLU A 350 15.31 -9.73 22.11
N VAL A 351 15.75 -9.15 20.98
CA VAL A 351 14.95 -8.18 20.25
C VAL A 351 13.75 -8.85 19.56
N ALA A 352 13.90 -10.08 19.06
CA ALA A 352 12.82 -10.86 18.46
C ALA A 352 11.74 -11.18 19.52
N ARG A 353 12.14 -11.54 20.75
CA ARG A 353 11.22 -11.77 21.87
C ARG A 353 10.54 -10.47 22.29
N THR A 354 11.26 -9.37 22.37
CA THR A 354 10.69 -8.06 22.73
C THR A 354 9.62 -7.63 21.72
N LEU A 355 9.89 -7.79 20.44
CA LEU A 355 8.93 -7.44 19.39
C LEU A 355 7.72 -8.39 19.41
N GLU A 356 7.94 -9.66 19.68
CA GLU A 356 6.89 -10.65 19.82
C GLU A 356 5.95 -10.30 20.98
N GLN A 357 6.48 -9.93 22.14
CA GLN A 357 5.71 -9.47 23.31
C GLN A 357 4.87 -8.22 22.99
N GLN A 358 5.43 -7.30 22.22
CA GLN A 358 4.72 -6.07 21.86
C GLN A 358 3.58 -6.30 20.85
N VAL A 359 3.72 -7.28 19.96
CA VAL A 359 2.83 -7.44 18.82
C VAL A 359 2.13 -8.79 18.79
N MET A 360 2.87 -9.92 18.79
CA MET A 360 2.29 -11.22 18.49
C MET A 360 1.81 -11.98 19.73
N GLU A 361 2.43 -11.85 20.88
CA GLU A 361 1.97 -12.53 22.10
C GLU A 361 0.51 -12.19 22.44
N PRO A 362 0.08 -10.92 22.47
CA PRO A 362 -1.32 -10.58 22.69
C PRO A 362 -2.25 -11.07 21.56
N ILE A 363 -1.78 -11.13 20.31
CA ILE A 363 -2.54 -11.68 19.18
C ILE A 363 -2.69 -13.19 19.32
N ARG A 364 -1.61 -13.92 19.66
CA ARG A 364 -1.60 -15.39 19.84
C ARG A 364 -2.61 -15.86 20.87
N GLN A 365 -2.82 -15.10 21.94
CA GLN A 365 -3.83 -15.40 22.96
C GLN A 365 -5.26 -15.42 22.41
N LYS A 366 -5.48 -14.86 21.22
CA LYS A 366 -6.79 -14.78 20.54
C LYS A 366 -6.90 -15.69 19.30
N LEU A 367 -5.82 -16.35 18.90
CA LEU A 367 -5.84 -17.25 17.73
C LEU A 367 -6.57 -18.59 18.00
N GLY A 368 -6.82 -18.94 19.27
CA GLY A 368 -7.43 -20.23 19.61
C GLY A 368 -6.61 -21.40 19.08
N ASN A 369 -7.24 -22.26 18.29
CA ASN A 369 -6.58 -23.43 17.68
C ASN A 369 -6.04 -23.18 16.26
N ALA A 370 -6.10 -21.95 15.77
CA ALA A 370 -5.59 -21.62 14.42
C ALA A 370 -4.07 -21.86 14.35
N LYS A 371 -3.65 -22.58 13.33
CA LYS A 371 -2.24 -22.86 13.02
C LYS A 371 -1.77 -22.13 11.76
N HIS A 372 -2.70 -21.59 10.99
CA HIS A 372 -2.41 -20.76 9.84
C HIS A 372 -2.85 -19.33 10.10
N ILE A 373 -1.94 -18.39 10.04
CA ILE A 373 -2.17 -16.96 10.21
C ILE A 373 -2.17 -16.29 8.83
N LEU A 374 -3.34 -15.79 8.43
CA LEU A 374 -3.49 -14.93 7.28
C LEU A 374 -3.24 -13.49 7.76
N LEU A 375 -2.01 -13.04 7.61
CA LEU A 375 -1.53 -11.82 8.24
C LEU A 375 -1.56 -10.63 7.29
N SER A 376 -2.28 -9.60 7.67
CA SER A 376 -2.31 -8.32 6.98
C SER A 376 -1.67 -7.24 7.88
N PRO A 377 -0.36 -7.04 7.80
CA PRO A 377 0.36 -6.04 8.58
C PRO A 377 0.13 -4.63 8.01
N ASP A 378 0.48 -3.61 8.80
CA ASP A 378 0.42 -2.21 8.37
C ASP A 378 1.69 -1.46 8.76
N SER A 379 2.00 -0.38 8.04
CA SER A 379 3.15 0.49 8.30
C SER A 379 4.47 -0.31 8.37
N GLN A 380 5.34 -0.03 9.35
CA GLN A 380 6.65 -0.67 9.52
C GLN A 380 6.58 -2.20 9.72
N LEU A 381 5.46 -2.71 10.21
CA LEU A 381 5.23 -4.15 10.38
C LEU A 381 5.21 -4.93 9.05
N ASN A 382 5.03 -4.27 7.91
CA ASN A 382 5.17 -4.91 6.60
C ASN A 382 6.61 -5.34 6.26
N LEU A 383 7.60 -4.81 6.98
CA LEU A 383 9.03 -4.98 6.65
C LEU A 383 9.72 -6.08 7.47
N ILE A 384 8.98 -6.87 8.24
CA ILE A 384 9.56 -7.90 9.09
C ILE A 384 9.01 -9.29 8.77
N PRO A 385 9.85 -10.35 8.91
CA PRO A 385 9.40 -11.72 8.87
C PRO A 385 8.86 -12.12 10.24
N PHE A 386 7.54 -12.13 10.39
CA PHE A 386 6.91 -12.56 11.65
C PHE A 386 7.27 -14.00 12.03
N ALA A 387 7.64 -14.82 11.06
CA ALA A 387 8.13 -16.18 11.26
C ALA A 387 9.37 -16.27 12.20
N ALA A 388 10.20 -15.21 12.18
CA ALA A 388 11.44 -15.13 12.96
C ALA A 388 11.28 -14.46 14.35
N LEU A 389 10.07 -14.11 14.76
CA LEU A 389 9.80 -13.68 16.13
C LEU A 389 9.88 -14.87 17.10
N VAL A 390 10.28 -14.62 18.34
CA VAL A 390 10.55 -15.66 19.34
C VAL A 390 9.52 -15.60 20.46
N ASP A 391 8.88 -16.74 20.74
CA ASP A 391 7.87 -16.86 21.79
C ASP A 391 8.47 -16.98 23.21
N GLU A 392 7.61 -17.12 24.22
CA GLU A 392 7.99 -17.29 25.63
C GLU A 392 8.76 -18.60 25.95
N ASN A 393 8.76 -19.55 25.02
CA ASN A 393 9.47 -20.82 25.12
C ASN A 393 10.81 -20.82 24.35
N ASN A 394 11.25 -19.66 23.87
CA ASN A 394 12.40 -19.48 22.99
C ASN A 394 12.27 -20.22 21.64
N GLN A 395 11.04 -20.45 21.16
CA GLN A 395 10.77 -21.03 19.84
C GLN A 395 10.46 -19.91 18.84
N TYR A 396 10.93 -20.06 17.60
CA TYR A 396 10.49 -19.17 16.53
C TYR A 396 9.02 -19.43 16.18
N LEU A 397 8.28 -18.37 15.82
CA LEU A 397 6.85 -18.52 15.49
C LEU A 397 6.61 -19.47 14.33
N ILE A 398 7.55 -19.60 13.40
CA ILE A 398 7.48 -20.55 12.28
C ILE A 398 7.34 -22.01 12.76
N GLU A 399 7.87 -22.36 13.92
CA GLU A 399 7.77 -23.73 14.46
C GLU A 399 6.32 -24.09 14.78
N ASN A 400 5.50 -23.10 15.16
CA ASN A 400 4.13 -23.30 15.61
C ASN A 400 3.07 -22.84 14.62
N TYR A 401 3.40 -21.92 13.68
CA TYR A 401 2.45 -21.29 12.78
C TYR A 401 2.93 -21.26 11.33
N ASN A 402 1.99 -21.48 10.41
CA ASN A 402 2.14 -21.10 9.01
C ASN A 402 1.68 -19.65 8.87
N ILE A 403 2.48 -18.75 8.28
CA ILE A 403 2.17 -17.33 8.16
C ILE A 403 2.17 -16.94 6.69
N THR A 404 1.01 -16.52 6.19
CA THR A 404 0.85 -16.00 4.83
C THR A 404 0.51 -14.52 4.88
N TYR A 405 1.25 -13.71 4.12
CA TYR A 405 1.04 -12.27 4.07
C TYR A 405 -0.04 -11.89 3.07
N LEU A 406 -0.95 -11.02 3.50
CA LEU A 406 -1.98 -10.41 2.67
C LEU A 406 -1.83 -8.89 2.72
N THR A 407 -2.36 -8.19 1.73
CA THR A 407 -2.50 -6.72 1.83
C THR A 407 -3.67 -6.37 2.76
N THR A 408 -4.75 -7.13 2.65
CA THR A 408 -5.97 -7.01 3.48
C THR A 408 -6.78 -8.30 3.36
N GLY A 409 -7.70 -8.54 4.29
CA GLY A 409 -8.63 -9.69 4.21
C GLY A 409 -9.49 -9.72 2.93
N ARG A 410 -9.63 -8.61 2.21
CA ARG A 410 -10.28 -8.61 0.89
C ARG A 410 -9.56 -9.46 -0.15
N ASP A 411 -8.27 -9.68 -0.01
CA ASP A 411 -7.52 -10.53 -0.95
C ASP A 411 -8.14 -11.93 -1.04
N LEU A 412 -8.75 -12.42 0.05
CA LEU A 412 -9.47 -13.71 0.08
C LEU A 412 -10.59 -13.80 -0.97
N ILE A 413 -11.21 -12.66 -1.31
CA ILE A 413 -12.28 -12.63 -2.34
C ILE A 413 -11.68 -12.88 -3.73
N LYS A 414 -10.49 -12.34 -4.00
CA LYS A 414 -9.80 -12.48 -5.29
C LYS A 414 -9.29 -13.90 -5.52
N LEU A 415 -8.86 -14.58 -4.46
CA LEU A 415 -8.36 -15.95 -4.52
C LEU A 415 -9.38 -17.00 -4.97
N LYS A 416 -10.67 -16.62 -5.12
CA LYS A 416 -11.71 -17.49 -5.74
C LYS A 416 -11.69 -17.48 -7.27
N ILE A 417 -11.02 -16.52 -7.87
CA ILE A 417 -10.97 -16.36 -9.33
C ILE A 417 -9.70 -17.07 -9.80
N ASP A 418 -9.88 -18.13 -10.56
CA ASP A 418 -8.78 -18.89 -11.14
C ASP A 418 -8.57 -18.47 -12.60
N PHE A 419 -7.37 -17.99 -12.91
CA PHE A 419 -6.97 -17.65 -14.27
C PHE A 419 -6.00 -18.72 -14.79
N PRO A 420 -6.19 -19.26 -16.01
CA PRO A 420 -5.26 -20.23 -16.56
C PRO A 420 -3.91 -19.58 -16.92
N SER A 421 -2.84 -20.27 -16.65
CA SER A 421 -1.51 -19.90 -17.15
C SER A 421 -1.46 -20.05 -18.68
N LYS A 422 -0.73 -19.16 -19.35
CA LYS A 422 -0.63 -19.13 -20.82
C LYS A 422 0.72 -19.62 -21.35
N GLN A 423 1.73 -19.63 -20.49
CA GLN A 423 3.10 -20.02 -20.83
C GLN A 423 3.66 -21.00 -19.80
N PRO A 424 4.58 -21.88 -20.18
CA PRO A 424 5.36 -22.68 -19.25
C PRO A 424 6.14 -21.77 -18.27
N PRO A 425 6.70 -22.36 -17.19
CA PRO A 425 7.58 -21.66 -16.27
C PRO A 425 8.71 -20.91 -16.98
N VAL A 426 9.02 -19.71 -16.50
CA VAL A 426 10.12 -18.86 -16.97
C VAL A 426 11.07 -18.64 -15.80
N LEU A 427 12.35 -19.04 -15.99
CA LEU A 427 13.42 -18.84 -15.02
C LEU A 427 14.43 -17.84 -15.57
N VAL A 428 14.73 -16.81 -14.79
CA VAL A 428 15.69 -15.75 -15.13
C VAL A 428 16.81 -15.77 -14.09
N ALA A 429 18.07 -15.91 -14.52
CA ALA A 429 19.18 -15.93 -13.57
C ALA A 429 20.52 -15.54 -14.19
N ASN A 430 21.47 -15.19 -13.32
CA ASN A 430 22.84 -14.87 -13.69
C ASN A 430 22.94 -13.91 -14.88
N PRO A 431 22.28 -12.74 -14.85
CA PRO A 431 22.42 -11.75 -15.91
C PRO A 431 23.87 -11.31 -16.06
N GLU A 432 24.28 -11.03 -17.29
CA GLU A 432 25.60 -10.49 -17.58
C GLU A 432 25.55 -8.96 -17.49
N TYR A 433 25.88 -8.41 -16.31
CA TYR A 433 25.67 -7.00 -16.01
C TYR A 433 26.62 -6.05 -16.74
N ASP A 434 27.83 -6.51 -17.08
CA ASP A 434 28.94 -5.68 -17.63
C ASP A 434 28.96 -5.60 -19.17
N THR A 435 28.18 -6.42 -19.86
CA THR A 435 28.13 -6.44 -21.33
C THR A 435 26.72 -6.17 -21.81
N PRO A 436 26.55 -5.54 -23.01
CA PRO A 436 25.25 -5.32 -23.57
C PRO A 436 24.40 -6.58 -23.65
N GLY A 437 23.14 -6.50 -23.26
CA GLY A 437 22.19 -7.59 -23.35
C GLY A 437 21.84 -7.92 -24.81
N ASN A 438 21.49 -9.18 -25.09
CA ASN A 438 21.12 -9.62 -26.41
C ASN A 438 19.71 -9.12 -26.81
N PRO A 439 19.55 -8.27 -27.81
CA PRO A 439 18.25 -7.77 -28.24
C PRO A 439 17.33 -8.84 -28.83
N ASN A 440 17.87 -9.99 -29.26
CA ASN A 440 17.14 -11.09 -29.89
C ASN A 440 16.97 -12.30 -28.97
N SER A 441 16.94 -12.13 -27.64
CA SER A 441 16.97 -13.19 -26.63
C SER A 441 15.77 -14.15 -26.59
N ALA A 442 15.10 -14.38 -27.70
CA ALA A 442 14.00 -15.35 -27.82
C ALA A 442 14.44 -16.76 -28.23
N ARG A 443 15.73 -17.14 -28.25
CA ARG A 443 16.17 -18.54 -28.54
C ARG A 443 17.53 -18.91 -27.97
N LEU A 444 17.50 -19.96 -27.13
CA LEU A 444 18.44 -21.00 -26.73
C LEU A 444 19.84 -21.06 -27.38
N VAL A 445 20.89 -21.21 -26.58
CA VAL A 445 21.76 -22.42 -26.42
C VAL A 445 23.11 -22.04 -25.81
N ALA A 446 23.53 -22.81 -24.80
CA ALA A 446 24.75 -22.65 -24.03
C ALA A 446 26.06 -22.77 -24.83
N ASN A 447 27.05 -21.94 -24.47
CA ASN A 447 28.46 -22.35 -24.48
C ASN A 447 29.33 -21.47 -23.56
N ASN A 448 30.15 -22.12 -22.76
CA ASN A 448 31.02 -21.60 -21.71
C ASN A 448 32.23 -20.82 -22.18
N LYS A 449 32.61 -19.74 -21.46
CA LYS A 449 34.01 -19.50 -21.03
C LYS A 449 34.13 -18.50 -19.88
N ARG A 450 34.98 -18.81 -18.90
CA ARG A 450 35.20 -18.16 -17.61
C ARG A 450 36.14 -16.96 -17.66
N GLY A 451 35.88 -15.94 -16.83
CA GLY A 451 36.86 -14.97 -16.37
C GLY A 451 36.49 -14.43 -14.98
N ASN A 452 37.41 -14.64 -14.01
CA ASN A 452 37.24 -14.30 -12.60
C ASN A 452 37.55 -12.82 -12.32
N LYS A 453 36.62 -12.09 -11.70
CA LYS A 453 36.92 -10.92 -10.85
C LYS A 453 36.09 -10.97 -9.56
N LYS A 454 36.72 -10.64 -8.43
CA LYS A 454 36.14 -10.72 -7.09
C LYS A 454 35.10 -9.63 -6.87
N PRO A 455 33.99 -9.92 -6.17
CA PRO A 455 32.97 -8.94 -5.81
C PRO A 455 33.47 -8.02 -4.70
N THR A 456 33.27 -6.73 -4.85
CA THR A 456 33.40 -5.73 -3.77
C THR A 456 32.04 -5.47 -3.18
N ARG A 457 31.89 -5.82 -1.90
CA ARG A 457 30.78 -5.46 -1.04
C ARG A 457 31.04 -4.09 -0.45
N ASP A 458 30.12 -3.16 -0.65
CA ASP A 458 29.65 -2.20 0.36
C ASP A 458 28.51 -1.36 -0.24
N LEU A 459 27.29 -1.59 0.23
CA LEU A 459 26.16 -0.67 0.05
C LEU A 459 25.91 0.05 1.38
N GLY A 460 26.88 0.86 1.80
CA GLY A 460 26.66 1.86 2.82
C GLY A 460 25.99 3.08 2.19
N SER A 461 24.84 3.46 2.76
CA SER A 461 24.09 4.71 2.58
C SER A 461 24.58 5.62 1.44
N PHE A 462 24.15 5.38 0.21
CA PHE A 462 24.36 6.31 -0.88
C PHE A 462 23.21 7.32 -0.92
N LEU A 463 23.55 8.58 -0.85
CA LEU A 463 22.70 9.69 -1.30
C LEU A 463 22.21 9.38 -2.70
N PHE A 464 20.92 9.55 -2.93
CA PHE A 464 20.19 9.24 -4.16
C PHE A 464 20.94 9.70 -5.42
N ALA A 465 21.61 8.76 -6.08
CA ALA A 465 22.21 8.91 -7.38
C ALA A 465 22.09 7.56 -8.13
N PRO A 466 20.91 7.29 -8.74
CA PRO A 466 20.63 6.01 -9.41
C PRO A 466 21.66 5.67 -10.50
N GLU A 467 22.28 6.68 -11.08
CA GLU A 467 23.34 6.54 -12.08
C GLU A 467 24.62 5.87 -11.55
N ASN A 468 24.84 5.83 -10.24
CA ASN A 468 26.03 5.24 -9.61
C ASN A 468 25.85 3.76 -9.20
N LEU A 469 24.67 3.18 -9.42
CA LEU A 469 24.45 1.77 -9.14
C LEU A 469 25.24 0.91 -10.13
N SER A 470 25.98 -0.07 -9.60
CA SER A 470 26.71 -1.07 -10.38
C SER A 470 26.69 -2.40 -9.64
N PHE A 471 26.51 -3.50 -10.37
CA PHE A 471 26.39 -4.83 -9.80
C PHE A 471 27.42 -5.79 -10.40
N GLY A 472 27.93 -6.71 -9.56
CA GLY A 472 28.82 -7.80 -9.99
C GLY A 472 28.06 -9.11 -10.22
N ALA A 473 28.70 -10.08 -10.86
CA ALA A 473 28.08 -11.37 -11.16
C ALA A 473 27.69 -12.15 -9.89
N LEU A 474 26.50 -12.75 -9.89
CA LEU A 474 25.95 -13.63 -8.84
C LEU A 474 26.08 -15.10 -9.27
N GLN A 475 27.13 -15.79 -8.82
CA GLN A 475 27.42 -17.20 -9.23
C GLN A 475 26.37 -18.19 -8.67
N GLY A 476 25.79 -17.92 -7.49
CA GLY A 476 24.76 -18.77 -6.85
C GLY A 476 23.48 -18.87 -7.67
N THR A 477 23.05 -17.80 -8.32
CA THR A 477 21.79 -17.76 -9.07
C THR A 477 21.78 -18.67 -10.29
N LYS A 478 22.92 -18.86 -10.95
CA LYS A 478 23.06 -19.84 -12.04
C LYS A 478 22.86 -21.26 -11.53
N ALA A 479 23.54 -21.62 -10.44
CA ALA A 479 23.43 -22.95 -9.84
C ALA A 479 22.01 -23.21 -9.29
N GLU A 480 21.32 -22.19 -8.85
CA GLU A 480 19.92 -22.25 -8.39
C GLU A 480 19.00 -22.69 -9.53
N VAL A 481 18.99 -21.99 -10.66
CA VAL A 481 18.10 -22.32 -11.78
C VAL A 481 18.53 -23.61 -12.52
N GLU A 482 19.82 -23.93 -12.59
CA GLU A 482 20.29 -25.19 -13.13
C GLU A 482 19.83 -26.41 -12.30
N ALA A 483 19.61 -26.22 -11.00
CA ALA A 483 19.05 -27.25 -10.12
C ALA A 483 17.52 -27.34 -10.20
N ILE A 484 16.81 -26.21 -10.40
CA ILE A 484 15.35 -26.15 -10.47
C ILE A 484 14.83 -26.57 -11.85
N ALA A 485 15.47 -26.14 -12.94
CA ALA A 485 14.98 -26.36 -14.30
C ALA A 485 14.69 -27.85 -14.64
N PRO A 486 15.50 -28.83 -14.22
CA PRO A 486 15.19 -30.24 -14.47
C PRO A 486 13.95 -30.79 -13.77
N MET A 487 13.44 -30.09 -12.75
CA MET A 487 12.24 -30.49 -12.02
C MET A 487 10.95 -30.08 -12.75
N LEU A 488 11.05 -29.16 -13.73
CA LEU A 488 9.94 -28.60 -14.49
C LEU A 488 9.82 -29.30 -15.83
N SER A 489 8.61 -29.69 -16.22
CA SER A 489 8.35 -30.48 -17.45
C SER A 489 8.71 -29.72 -18.73
N LYS A 490 8.49 -28.40 -18.73
CA LYS A 490 8.86 -27.45 -19.78
C LYS A 490 9.27 -26.15 -19.12
N VAL A 491 10.38 -25.56 -19.54
CA VAL A 491 10.86 -24.32 -18.93
C VAL A 491 11.53 -23.44 -19.99
N THR A 492 11.28 -22.14 -19.90
CA THR A 492 12.06 -21.13 -20.62
C THR A 492 13.15 -20.61 -19.68
N LEU A 493 14.40 -20.77 -20.07
CA LEU A 493 15.55 -20.32 -19.28
C LEU A 493 16.20 -19.10 -19.93
N LEU A 494 16.24 -17.99 -19.20
CA LEU A 494 16.85 -16.72 -19.58
C LEU A 494 18.08 -16.48 -18.69
N THR A 495 19.27 -16.63 -19.25
CA THR A 495 20.54 -16.49 -18.51
C THR A 495 21.56 -15.66 -19.28
N GLU A 496 22.54 -15.14 -18.56
CA GLU A 496 23.65 -14.38 -19.11
C GLU A 496 23.16 -13.19 -19.95
N SER A 497 23.64 -13.01 -21.17
CA SER A 497 23.21 -11.93 -22.08
C SER A 497 21.76 -12.03 -22.54
N ASN A 498 21.08 -13.17 -22.30
CA ASN A 498 19.65 -13.35 -22.64
C ASN A 498 18.70 -12.98 -21.49
N ALA A 499 19.21 -12.78 -20.28
CA ALA A 499 18.43 -12.32 -19.12
C ALA A 499 18.17 -10.81 -19.23
N THR A 500 17.53 -10.37 -20.30
CA THR A 500 17.29 -8.97 -20.64
C THR A 500 15.93 -8.47 -20.15
N GLU A 501 15.81 -7.17 -20.01
CA GLU A 501 14.56 -6.50 -19.70
C GLU A 501 13.50 -6.76 -20.78
N ASN A 502 13.88 -6.71 -22.05
CA ASN A 502 12.99 -7.01 -23.18
C ASN A 502 12.39 -8.42 -23.07
N ALA A 503 13.21 -9.41 -22.68
CA ALA A 503 12.75 -10.79 -22.57
C ALA A 503 11.71 -10.95 -21.45
N ILE A 504 11.88 -10.26 -20.31
CA ILE A 504 10.92 -10.28 -19.22
C ILE A 504 9.64 -9.50 -19.61
N LYS A 505 9.73 -8.38 -20.32
CA LYS A 505 8.57 -7.63 -20.79
C LYS A 505 7.69 -8.43 -21.77
N GLN A 506 8.22 -9.47 -22.41
CA GLN A 506 7.47 -10.35 -23.32
C GLN A 506 6.78 -11.53 -22.63
N VAL A 507 6.94 -11.73 -21.33
CA VAL A 507 6.23 -12.82 -20.62
C VAL A 507 4.72 -12.54 -20.58
N ASN A 508 3.94 -13.61 -20.77
CA ASN A 508 2.49 -13.53 -20.76
C ASN A 508 1.91 -14.66 -19.91
N ALA A 509 1.58 -14.37 -18.67
CA ALA A 509 1.02 -15.30 -17.70
C ALA A 509 1.78 -16.65 -17.65
N PRO A 510 3.12 -16.68 -17.42
CA PRO A 510 3.83 -17.91 -17.20
C PRO A 510 3.29 -18.60 -15.93
N GLU A 511 3.28 -19.94 -15.90
CA GLU A 511 2.82 -20.68 -14.72
C GLU A 511 3.64 -20.30 -13.48
N ILE A 512 4.97 -20.22 -13.65
CA ILE A 512 5.92 -19.73 -12.65
C ILE A 512 6.80 -18.68 -13.31
N LEU A 513 7.05 -17.59 -12.61
CA LEU A 513 8.08 -16.61 -12.96
C LEU A 513 9.11 -16.57 -11.82
N HIS A 514 10.28 -17.14 -12.05
CA HIS A 514 11.38 -17.12 -11.09
C HIS A 514 12.48 -16.20 -11.58
N ILE A 515 12.83 -15.18 -10.78
CA ILE A 515 13.89 -14.22 -11.12
C ILE A 515 14.93 -14.22 -10.01
N ALA A 516 16.12 -14.70 -10.34
CA ALA A 516 17.29 -14.74 -9.46
C ALA A 516 18.36 -13.76 -9.95
N THR A 517 18.40 -12.57 -9.35
CA THR A 517 19.26 -11.44 -9.77
C THR A 517 19.56 -10.49 -8.60
N HIS A 518 20.18 -9.34 -8.86
CA HIS A 518 20.22 -8.24 -7.89
C HIS A 518 18.89 -7.48 -7.85
N GLY A 519 18.39 -7.25 -6.64
CA GLY A 519 17.36 -6.27 -6.36
C GLY A 519 17.95 -5.03 -5.72
N PHE A 520 17.23 -3.91 -5.77
CA PHE A 520 17.60 -2.69 -5.09
C PHE A 520 16.37 -1.91 -4.62
N PHE A 521 16.55 -1.17 -3.52
CA PHE A 521 15.60 -0.18 -3.04
C PHE A 521 16.36 1.09 -2.64
N LEU A 522 15.91 2.24 -3.13
CA LEU A 522 16.49 3.56 -2.87
C LEU A 522 15.58 4.31 -1.88
N GLU A 523 16.09 4.64 -0.71
CA GLU A 523 15.36 5.40 0.30
C GLU A 523 15.06 6.84 -0.15
N ASP A 524 13.95 7.40 0.35
CA ASP A 524 13.58 8.80 0.09
C ASP A 524 14.57 9.76 0.76
N LEU A 525 15.03 10.76 0.03
CA LEU A 525 15.74 11.89 0.62
C LEU A 525 14.77 12.64 1.54
N LYS A 526 15.04 12.66 2.83
CA LYS A 526 14.30 13.48 3.79
C LYS A 526 14.53 14.95 3.47
N GLU A 527 13.67 15.54 2.65
CA GLU A 527 13.60 17.00 2.59
C GLU A 527 13.15 17.52 3.95
N VAL A 528 13.90 18.48 4.47
CA VAL A 528 13.48 19.29 5.61
C VAL A 528 12.24 20.05 5.16
N ALA A 529 11.08 19.66 5.66
CA ALA A 529 9.81 20.29 5.34
C ALA A 529 9.91 21.80 5.62
N PRO A 530 9.55 22.67 4.66
CA PRO A 530 9.42 24.08 4.96
C PRO A 530 8.34 24.28 6.03
N PRO A 531 8.47 25.27 6.92
CA PRO A 531 7.50 25.50 7.98
C PRO A 531 6.10 25.73 7.36
N THR A 532 5.15 24.88 7.71
CA THR A 532 3.75 24.97 7.29
C THR A 532 3.13 26.23 7.86
N LEU A 533 2.98 27.25 7.03
CA LEU A 533 2.07 28.36 7.30
C LEU A 533 0.63 27.83 7.12
N GLY A 534 -0.19 27.99 8.16
CA GLY A 534 -1.51 27.45 8.42
C GLY A 534 -2.41 27.26 7.21
N GLY A 535 -3.00 26.07 7.12
CA GLY A 535 -3.91 25.66 6.06
C GLY A 535 -5.29 26.29 6.21
N GLY A 536 -5.67 27.13 5.26
CA GLY A 536 -7.06 27.51 5.05
C GLY A 536 -7.78 26.39 4.28
N PHE A 537 -8.96 25.98 4.74
CA PHE A 537 -9.83 25.06 4.02
C PHE A 537 -10.30 25.68 2.70
N ASN A 538 -9.68 25.32 1.62
CA ASN A 538 -10.16 25.60 0.27
C ASN A 538 -10.99 24.39 -0.20
N THR A 539 -12.21 24.62 -0.66
CA THR A 539 -13.16 23.65 -1.19
C THR A 539 -12.82 23.16 -2.60
N SER A 540 -11.59 23.32 -3.05
CA SER A 540 -11.02 22.61 -4.19
C SER A 540 -10.44 21.29 -3.69
N LEU A 541 -10.66 20.21 -4.42
CA LEU A 541 -10.02 18.90 -4.21
C LEU A 541 -8.57 19.10 -3.75
N PRO A 542 -8.10 18.35 -2.73
CA PRO A 542 -6.72 18.46 -2.30
C PRO A 542 -5.81 18.25 -3.50
N GLN A 543 -5.07 19.26 -3.89
CA GLN A 543 -3.92 19.05 -4.76
C GLN A 543 -2.93 18.20 -3.97
N ALA A 544 -2.49 17.10 -4.55
CA ALA A 544 -1.43 16.28 -3.99
C ALA A 544 -0.26 17.20 -3.61
N PRO A 545 0.41 16.95 -2.47
CA PRO A 545 1.56 17.74 -2.06
C PRO A 545 2.57 17.76 -3.22
N SER A 546 2.82 18.93 -3.76
CA SER A 546 3.54 19.19 -5.01
C SER A 546 5.05 18.90 -4.96
N ASN A 547 5.56 18.29 -3.90
CA ASN A 547 7.00 18.12 -3.65
C ASN A 547 7.52 16.68 -3.62
N LYS A 548 6.69 15.65 -3.84
CA LYS A 548 7.20 14.30 -4.15
C LYS A 548 7.48 14.21 -5.65
N LEU A 549 8.72 14.45 -6.02
CA LEU A 549 9.19 14.47 -7.42
C LEU A 549 9.13 13.09 -8.10
N GLU A 550 8.98 12.00 -7.32
CA GLU A 550 9.08 10.64 -7.85
C GLU A 550 7.91 9.74 -7.41
N ASN A 551 7.47 8.87 -8.35
CA ASN A 551 6.62 7.75 -8.01
C ASN A 551 7.43 6.75 -7.16
N PRO A 552 6.97 6.31 -5.97
CA PRO A 552 7.70 5.35 -5.13
C PRO A 552 8.10 4.05 -5.82
N LEU A 553 7.34 3.61 -6.83
CA LEU A 553 7.66 2.43 -7.65
C LEU A 553 8.91 2.59 -8.53
N LEU A 554 9.41 3.82 -8.70
CA LEU A 554 10.69 4.07 -9.38
C LEU A 554 11.91 3.83 -8.48
N ARG A 555 11.74 3.67 -7.17
CA ARG A 555 12.85 3.51 -6.22
C ARG A 555 13.26 2.07 -5.98
N SER A 556 12.47 1.11 -6.42
CA SER A 556 12.78 -0.32 -6.34
C SER A 556 12.81 -0.93 -7.72
N GLY A 557 13.66 -1.91 -7.91
CA GLY A 557 13.79 -2.60 -9.18
C GLY A 557 14.74 -3.79 -9.10
N ILE A 558 14.96 -4.40 -10.24
CA ILE A 558 15.88 -5.52 -10.44
C ILE A 558 16.88 -5.16 -11.53
N ALA A 559 18.09 -5.71 -11.41
CA ALA A 559 19.16 -5.54 -12.39
C ALA A 559 19.17 -6.72 -13.38
N LEU A 560 19.27 -6.41 -14.67
CA LEU A 560 19.26 -7.40 -15.74
C LEU A 560 20.52 -7.30 -16.63
N ALA A 561 20.63 -8.13 -17.65
CA ALA A 561 21.79 -8.10 -18.55
C ALA A 561 21.97 -6.70 -19.16
N GLY A 562 23.21 -6.22 -19.19
CA GLY A 562 23.54 -4.87 -19.68
C GLY A 562 23.27 -3.75 -18.67
N PHE A 563 23.02 -4.07 -17.39
CA PHE A 563 22.75 -3.08 -16.35
C PHE A 563 23.86 -2.05 -16.18
N ASN A 564 25.11 -2.46 -16.10
CA ASN A 564 26.22 -1.53 -15.83
C ASN A 564 26.51 -0.55 -16.99
N PRO A 565 26.53 -0.99 -18.27
CA PRO A 565 26.62 -0.06 -19.41
C PRO A 565 25.29 0.62 -19.76
N ARG A 566 24.15 0.25 -19.12
CA ARG A 566 22.79 0.70 -19.46
C ARG A 566 22.37 0.33 -20.89
N GLU A 567 22.70 -0.90 -21.31
CA GLU A 567 22.42 -1.44 -22.64
C GLU A 567 21.86 -2.87 -22.54
N SER A 568 20.53 -3.02 -22.52
CA SER A 568 19.81 -4.31 -22.39
C SER A 568 18.88 -4.57 -23.57
N GLY A 569 19.45 -4.73 -24.73
CA GLY A 569 18.69 -4.75 -25.99
C GLY A 569 18.26 -3.34 -26.38
N ASP A 570 16.97 -3.08 -26.44
CA ASP A 570 16.41 -1.75 -26.66
C ASP A 570 16.14 -0.97 -25.36
N GLU A 571 16.49 -1.57 -24.22
CA GLU A 571 16.23 -1.08 -22.86
C GLU A 571 17.57 -0.85 -22.11
N ASP A 572 17.49 -0.43 -20.84
CA ASP A 572 18.70 -0.05 -20.08
C ASP A 572 19.14 -1.08 -19.02
N GLY A 573 18.43 -2.18 -18.89
CA GLY A 573 18.74 -3.25 -17.91
C GLY A 573 18.29 -2.94 -16.47
N VAL A 574 17.61 -1.82 -16.27
CA VAL A 574 17.05 -1.40 -14.97
C VAL A 574 15.54 -1.63 -15.00
N MET A 575 15.08 -2.78 -14.58
CA MET A 575 13.64 -3.03 -14.54
C MET A 575 13.04 -2.56 -13.21
N THR A 576 12.46 -1.36 -13.21
CA THR A 576 11.85 -0.76 -12.03
C THR A 576 10.52 -1.43 -11.64
N ALA A 577 10.09 -1.29 -10.38
CA ALA A 577 8.77 -1.74 -9.96
C ALA A 577 7.64 -1.09 -10.76
N LEU A 578 7.83 0.16 -11.25
CA LEU A 578 6.87 0.82 -12.11
C LEU A 578 6.68 0.11 -13.47
N GLU A 579 7.75 -0.46 -14.03
CA GLU A 579 7.72 -1.25 -15.27
C GLU A 579 7.18 -2.65 -15.02
N ILE A 580 7.59 -3.30 -13.91
CA ILE A 580 7.07 -4.60 -13.49
C ILE A 580 5.55 -4.57 -13.33
N ALA A 581 4.98 -3.47 -12.85
CA ALA A 581 3.54 -3.29 -12.72
C ALA A 581 2.78 -3.37 -14.07
N ASN A 582 3.47 -3.20 -15.21
CA ASN A 582 2.88 -3.31 -16.55
C ASN A 582 2.92 -4.73 -17.11
N LEU A 583 3.65 -5.68 -16.49
CA LEU A 583 3.73 -7.06 -16.95
C LEU A 583 2.33 -7.72 -17.00
N SER A 584 2.17 -8.69 -17.87
CA SER A 584 0.95 -9.50 -17.99
C SER A 584 1.12 -10.80 -17.20
N LEU A 585 0.87 -10.77 -15.89
CA LEU A 585 1.01 -11.92 -14.99
C LEU A 585 -0.34 -12.50 -14.51
N GLY A 586 -1.48 -12.07 -15.05
CA GLY A 586 -2.79 -12.65 -14.76
C GLY A 586 -2.84 -14.13 -15.19
N GLY A 587 -2.89 -15.04 -14.21
CA GLY A 587 -2.73 -16.48 -14.39
C GLY A 587 -1.34 -17.02 -14.04
N THR A 588 -0.39 -16.17 -13.63
CA THR A 588 0.88 -16.61 -13.03
C THR A 588 0.62 -17.07 -11.61
N LYS A 589 0.78 -18.36 -11.38
CA LYS A 589 0.50 -19.01 -10.08
C LYS A 589 1.51 -18.62 -9.01
N LEU A 590 2.78 -18.49 -9.39
CA LEU A 590 3.86 -18.19 -8.44
C LEU A 590 4.89 -17.27 -9.09
N VAL A 591 5.20 -16.16 -8.42
CA VAL A 591 6.38 -15.36 -8.70
C VAL A 591 7.38 -15.52 -7.57
N VAL A 592 8.61 -15.89 -7.90
CA VAL A 592 9.74 -15.96 -6.95
C VAL A 592 10.73 -14.87 -7.32
N LEU A 593 11.00 -13.95 -6.40
CA LEU A 593 12.09 -12.98 -6.51
C LEU A 593 13.22 -13.39 -5.57
N SER A 594 14.14 -14.19 -6.08
CA SER A 594 15.38 -14.59 -5.41
C SER A 594 16.43 -13.48 -5.59
N ALA A 595 16.16 -12.32 -4.97
CA ALA A 595 16.97 -11.11 -5.13
C ALA A 595 16.92 -10.27 -3.84
N CYS A 596 17.95 -9.44 -3.60
CA CYS A 596 18.04 -8.63 -2.38
C CYS A 596 16.93 -7.60 -2.29
N ASP A 597 16.44 -7.32 -1.06
CA ASP A 597 15.54 -6.20 -0.75
C ASP A 597 14.25 -6.11 -1.59
N THR A 598 13.77 -7.22 -2.16
CA THR A 598 12.60 -7.23 -3.06
C THR A 598 11.26 -7.01 -2.34
N GLY A 599 11.19 -7.35 -1.05
CA GLY A 599 10.02 -7.12 -0.20
C GLY A 599 9.96 -5.75 0.46
N VAL A 600 10.99 -4.91 0.26
CA VAL A 600 11.11 -3.57 0.85
C VAL A 600 10.60 -2.52 -0.14
N GLY A 601 10.12 -1.39 0.37
CA GLY A 601 9.65 -0.27 -0.43
C GLY A 601 9.14 0.87 0.46
N ASP A 602 8.64 1.94 -0.17
CA ASP A 602 8.00 3.03 0.55
C ASP A 602 6.75 2.57 1.28
N ILE A 603 6.59 3.00 2.51
CA ILE A 603 5.46 2.62 3.36
C ILE A 603 4.39 3.71 3.29
N ASN A 604 3.18 3.29 2.89
CA ASN A 604 1.99 4.10 3.03
C ASN A 604 1.03 3.43 4.02
N VAL A 605 0.71 4.13 5.11
CA VAL A 605 -0.22 3.63 6.15
C VAL A 605 -1.58 3.30 5.52
N GLY A 606 -2.04 2.07 5.73
CA GLY A 606 -3.29 1.57 5.16
C GLY A 606 -3.24 1.16 3.68
N GLU A 607 -2.12 1.37 2.96
CA GLU A 607 -1.97 0.97 1.55
C GLU A 607 -0.81 -0.01 1.32
N GLY A 608 -0.03 -0.31 2.37
CA GLY A 608 1.06 -1.28 2.33
C GLY A 608 2.38 -0.73 1.79
N VAL A 609 3.21 -1.61 1.23
CA VAL A 609 4.55 -1.31 0.73
C VAL A 609 4.49 -0.98 -0.76
N TYR A 610 4.98 0.17 -1.14
CA TYR A 610 5.18 0.59 -2.54
C TYR A 610 6.56 0.15 -3.02
N GLY A 611 6.62 -0.99 -3.66
CA GLY A 611 7.83 -1.61 -4.18
C GLY A 611 7.49 -2.78 -5.10
N LEU A 612 8.42 -3.72 -5.26
CA LEU A 612 8.28 -4.87 -6.16
C LEU A 612 7.09 -5.77 -5.79
N ARG A 613 6.79 -5.96 -4.50
CA ARG A 613 5.63 -6.72 -4.03
C ARG A 613 4.31 -6.16 -4.58
N ARG A 614 4.12 -4.83 -4.48
CA ARG A 614 2.95 -4.15 -5.03
C ARG A 614 2.91 -4.24 -6.54
N ALA A 615 4.06 -4.06 -7.20
CA ALA A 615 4.17 -4.11 -8.65
C ALA A 615 3.75 -5.47 -9.22
N LEU A 616 4.18 -6.56 -8.61
CA LEU A 616 3.79 -7.92 -9.00
C LEU A 616 2.30 -8.17 -8.80
N SER A 617 1.71 -7.64 -7.72
CA SER A 617 0.26 -7.70 -7.50
C SER A 617 -0.50 -6.90 -8.58
N LEU A 618 -0.02 -5.71 -8.98
CA LEU A 618 -0.57 -4.92 -10.08
C LEU A 618 -0.46 -5.64 -11.42
N ALA A 619 0.63 -6.36 -11.65
CA ALA A 619 0.84 -7.20 -12.83
C ALA A 619 -0.14 -8.39 -12.90
N GLY A 620 -0.72 -8.81 -11.74
CA GLY A 620 -1.74 -9.86 -11.66
C GLY A 620 -1.25 -11.21 -11.13
N SER A 621 -0.07 -11.30 -10.48
CA SER A 621 0.41 -12.55 -9.89
C SER A 621 -0.49 -13.03 -8.74
N GLU A 622 -0.76 -14.35 -8.67
CA GLU A 622 -1.60 -14.93 -7.60
C GLU A 622 -0.85 -15.06 -6.28
N SER A 623 0.41 -15.44 -6.33
CA SER A 623 1.28 -15.55 -5.16
C SER A 623 2.70 -15.11 -5.45
N GLN A 624 3.40 -14.75 -4.37
CA GLN A 624 4.75 -14.23 -4.43
C GLN A 624 5.59 -14.82 -3.29
N VAL A 625 6.83 -15.15 -3.58
CA VAL A 625 7.89 -15.42 -2.59
C VAL A 625 8.98 -14.38 -2.82
N ILE A 626 9.17 -13.49 -1.85
CA ILE A 626 10.04 -12.31 -1.97
C ILE A 626 10.93 -12.18 -0.74
N SER A 627 12.13 -11.63 -0.92
CA SER A 627 13.09 -11.41 0.17
C SER A 627 12.95 -10.05 0.82
N LEU A 628 13.24 -9.96 2.12
CA LEU A 628 13.20 -8.73 2.92
C LEU A 628 14.57 -8.09 3.15
N TRP A 629 15.65 -8.80 2.88
CA TRP A 629 17.05 -8.33 2.96
C TRP A 629 17.96 -9.11 2.03
N GLN A 630 19.22 -8.68 1.95
CA GLN A 630 20.24 -9.36 1.18
C GLN A 630 20.49 -10.78 1.71
N VAL A 631 20.38 -11.76 0.84
CA VAL A 631 20.47 -13.19 1.15
C VAL A 631 21.86 -13.78 0.83
N ASP A 632 22.20 -14.90 1.47
CA ASP A 632 23.37 -15.70 1.12
C ASP A 632 23.07 -16.58 -0.09
N ASP A 633 23.93 -16.52 -1.11
CA ASP A 633 23.71 -17.22 -2.40
C ASP A 633 23.57 -18.74 -2.24
N PHE A 634 24.34 -19.37 -1.33
CA PHE A 634 24.33 -20.82 -1.17
C PHE A 634 23.12 -21.31 -0.35
N ALA A 635 22.85 -20.63 0.77
CA ALA A 635 21.66 -20.92 1.57
C ALA A 635 20.37 -20.69 0.77
N THR A 636 20.33 -19.65 -0.05
CA THR A 636 19.20 -19.35 -0.93
C THR A 636 18.97 -20.42 -1.97
N LYS A 637 20.03 -20.88 -2.65
CA LYS A 637 19.92 -21.99 -3.62
C LYS A 637 19.31 -23.23 -2.96
N ASP A 638 19.83 -23.63 -1.79
CA ASP A 638 19.34 -24.83 -1.09
C ASP A 638 17.89 -24.67 -0.65
N LEU A 639 17.51 -23.48 -0.17
CA LEU A 639 16.14 -23.13 0.17
C LEU A 639 15.22 -23.24 -1.05
N MET A 640 15.59 -22.64 -2.17
CA MET A 640 14.75 -22.64 -3.36
C MET A 640 14.60 -24.03 -3.98
N VAL A 641 15.67 -24.82 -4.05
CA VAL A 641 15.61 -26.20 -4.54
C VAL A 641 14.64 -27.05 -3.72
N LYS A 642 14.71 -26.98 -2.38
CA LYS A 642 13.81 -27.69 -1.48
C LYS A 642 12.37 -27.18 -1.58
N TYR A 643 12.21 -25.86 -1.71
CA TYR A 643 10.89 -25.23 -1.89
C TYR A 643 10.19 -25.75 -3.15
N TYR A 644 10.89 -25.77 -4.30
CA TYR A 644 10.35 -26.29 -5.55
C TYR A 644 10.02 -27.77 -5.47
N GLN A 645 10.85 -28.59 -4.82
CA GLN A 645 10.55 -30.01 -4.60
C GLN A 645 9.20 -30.21 -3.90
N ARG A 646 8.89 -29.38 -2.91
CA ARG A 646 7.65 -29.45 -2.13
C ARG A 646 6.43 -28.95 -2.93
N VAL A 647 6.56 -27.77 -3.55
CA VAL A 647 5.49 -27.18 -4.35
C VAL A 647 5.08 -28.08 -5.52
N LEU A 648 6.07 -28.68 -6.22
CA LEU A 648 5.83 -29.60 -7.32
C LEU A 648 5.27 -30.95 -6.86
N ASN A 649 5.36 -31.28 -5.58
CA ASN A 649 4.70 -32.41 -4.95
C ASN A 649 3.30 -32.06 -4.40
N ASN A 650 2.70 -30.95 -4.88
CA ASN A 650 1.38 -30.48 -4.49
C ASN A 650 1.25 -30.10 -3.01
N GLU A 651 2.35 -29.70 -2.36
CA GLU A 651 2.25 -29.02 -1.07
C GLU A 651 1.83 -27.56 -1.27
N GLY A 652 0.98 -27.03 -0.40
CA GLY A 652 0.54 -25.63 -0.49
C GLY A 652 1.73 -24.65 -0.43
N ARG A 653 1.71 -23.62 -1.27
CA ARG A 653 2.85 -22.69 -1.49
C ARG A 653 3.43 -22.11 -0.21
N SER A 654 2.58 -21.70 0.73
CA SER A 654 3.03 -21.13 2.01
C SER A 654 3.57 -22.20 2.96
N GLU A 655 2.95 -23.39 3.02
CA GLU A 655 3.41 -24.49 3.87
C GLU A 655 4.72 -25.10 3.32
N ALA A 656 4.84 -25.23 2.01
CA ALA A 656 6.08 -25.64 1.36
C ALA A 656 7.26 -24.75 1.73
N LEU A 657 7.05 -23.41 1.74
CA LEU A 657 8.10 -22.48 2.18
C LEU A 657 8.39 -22.64 3.67
N ARG A 658 7.36 -22.75 4.50
CA ARG A 658 7.51 -22.98 5.96
C ARG A 658 8.31 -24.23 6.27
N GLN A 659 7.96 -25.35 5.66
CA GLN A 659 8.66 -26.63 5.89
C GLN A 659 10.12 -26.57 5.41
N THR A 660 10.37 -25.90 4.30
CA THR A 660 11.73 -25.65 3.81
C THR A 660 12.55 -24.81 4.79
N GLN A 661 11.96 -23.74 5.31
CA GLN A 661 12.61 -22.86 6.30
C GLN A 661 12.92 -23.61 7.61
N LEU A 662 12.03 -24.50 8.05
CA LEU A 662 12.25 -25.36 9.21
C LEU A 662 13.40 -26.36 8.99
N GLU A 663 13.54 -26.91 7.80
CA GLU A 663 14.69 -27.77 7.47
C GLU A 663 16.02 -27.00 7.47
N ILE A 664 16.04 -25.77 6.97
CA ILE A 664 17.22 -24.91 7.03
C ILE A 664 17.55 -24.53 8.48
N LEU A 665 16.55 -24.13 9.27
CA LEU A 665 16.69 -23.83 10.70
C LEU A 665 17.27 -24.99 11.49
N ALA A 666 16.95 -26.25 11.14
CA ALA A 666 17.48 -27.44 11.78
C ALA A 666 18.96 -27.72 11.46
N THR A 667 19.56 -27.03 10.47
CA THR A 667 20.96 -27.17 10.10
C THR A 667 21.84 -26.31 11.02
N GLU A 668 22.83 -26.89 11.66
CA GLU A 668 23.65 -26.20 12.69
C GLU A 668 24.30 -24.89 12.18
N GLU A 669 24.72 -24.84 10.92
CA GLU A 669 25.36 -23.67 10.31
C GLU A 669 24.36 -22.55 9.96
N TYR A 670 23.06 -22.84 9.83
CA TYR A 670 22.03 -21.94 9.32
C TYR A 670 20.93 -21.60 10.31
N GLN A 671 21.17 -21.77 11.62
CA GLN A 671 20.18 -21.50 12.67
C GLN A 671 19.78 -20.03 12.79
N HIS A 672 20.67 -19.10 12.40
CA HIS A 672 20.33 -17.69 12.44
C HIS A 672 19.28 -17.32 11.37
N PRO A 673 18.24 -16.53 11.72
CA PRO A 673 17.16 -16.17 10.79
C PRO A 673 17.63 -15.47 9.50
N TYR A 674 18.82 -14.93 9.47
CA TYR A 674 19.47 -14.40 8.28
C TYR A 674 19.40 -15.37 7.09
N TYR A 675 19.59 -16.67 7.33
CA TYR A 675 19.68 -17.68 6.30
C TYR A 675 18.35 -18.25 5.82
N TRP A 676 17.31 -18.27 6.68
CA TRP A 676 16.05 -18.93 6.38
C TRP A 676 14.83 -18.01 6.37
N ALA A 677 14.84 -16.92 7.15
CA ALA A 677 13.66 -16.08 7.33
C ALA A 677 13.56 -14.91 6.34
N SER A 678 14.52 -14.78 5.41
CA SER A 678 14.55 -13.70 4.42
C SER A 678 13.34 -13.71 3.49
N PHE A 679 12.84 -14.88 3.13
CA PHE A 679 11.74 -15.05 2.21
C PHE A 679 10.40 -15.12 2.92
N ILE A 680 9.44 -14.34 2.44
CA ILE A 680 8.06 -14.35 2.92
C ILE A 680 7.09 -14.75 1.81
N PRO A 681 6.04 -15.57 2.12
CA PRO A 681 5.00 -15.92 1.17
C PRO A 681 3.88 -14.87 1.22
N SER A 682 3.43 -14.40 0.07
CA SER A 682 2.34 -13.42 -0.04
C SER A 682 1.31 -13.86 -1.09
N GLY A 683 0.03 -13.63 -0.80
CA GLY A 683 -1.08 -13.94 -1.70
C GLY A 683 -1.61 -15.36 -1.50
N ASP A 684 -1.80 -16.11 -2.57
CA ASP A 684 -2.39 -17.46 -2.51
C ASP A 684 -1.42 -18.47 -1.90
N TRP A 685 -1.85 -19.13 -0.84
CA TRP A 685 -1.06 -20.11 -0.07
C TRP A 685 -1.34 -21.57 -0.46
N ARG A 686 -2.38 -21.81 -1.30
CA ARG A 686 -2.87 -23.15 -1.63
C ARG A 686 -1.93 -23.89 -2.57
N GLU A 687 -2.23 -25.14 -2.85
CA GLU A 687 -1.58 -25.93 -3.88
C GLU A 687 -1.70 -25.24 -5.25
N MET A 688 -0.71 -25.44 -6.11
CA MET A 688 -0.73 -24.82 -7.44
C MET A 688 -1.58 -25.60 -8.45
N GLY A 689 -1.91 -26.86 -8.16
CA GLY A 689 -2.66 -27.73 -9.08
C GLY A 689 -1.89 -28.02 -10.38
N ILE A 690 -0.57 -28.17 -10.29
CA ILE A 690 0.28 -28.52 -11.44
C ILE A 690 -0.05 -29.96 -11.85
N GLU A 691 -0.53 -30.15 -13.08
CA GLU A 691 -0.60 -31.48 -13.69
C GLU A 691 0.82 -31.94 -14.08
N ASN A 692 1.32 -32.99 -13.42
CA ASN A 692 2.62 -33.61 -13.69
C ASN A 692 2.66 -34.34 -15.04
#